data_12d2b68e040018cb1072e8500ee53d20
#
_entry.id   12d2b68e040018cb1072e8500ee53d20
#
_cell.length_a   1.000
_cell.length_b   1.000
_cell.length_c   1.000
_cell.angle_alpha   90.00
_cell.angle_beta   90.00
_cell.angle_gamma   90.00
#
_symmetry.space_group_name_H-M   'P 1'
#
loop_
_entity.id
_entity.type
_entity.pdbx_description
1 polymer ?
#
loop_
_entity_poly.entity_id
_entity_poly.type
_entity_poly.pdbx_seq_one_letter_code
_entity_poly.pdbx_strand_id
1 'polypeptide(L)'
;MRSPRPATILHRLHRPVLVLSALLCATANVSHVHAQSMCAAGVTAALGGVATAGNAGGSGNKTAPYCNSNATSNSSYPLQLRPAAPGAKETSTVTARESTGVDNQYFQAEGDVDMRTPSRQILTDWMRYDFAIDTIKAKGNVVIRSWQDLVTGPELEFRRDTQTGFMKQPNFVLGLYKGRGQAEELLFTGPEKYRVLRGSYSTCVGESPAWHLQVGQLDIDETTGVGAARDARLYLGPLPVAWLPQFSFPLENERKSGFLAPTYGTSGNRGLDVQLPYYFNLAPNYDATLTTRLMTKRGVLFNGQTRYIFDTPLGRSVGQWDGEILPKDRLSDSTREAINIRHTQIFTPNLTLALNYNHVSDARYFVDLADFVAITSITTLPRDATLTYRKADWTFTAKAQRFQTLQDPAALVLPPYDRMPQLSAESPEYRPFSDKRFELKLSSDITRFQYPNAALPSGYRAYSYGTMAWKYETPGAFLTPKMGLHVTRYKLVGDFDDYRDSTRVVPITSLDGGLRFERNSSIFGNAFIQTLEPRAMFSYIPYRDQRETPVFDTALADFNYLQLFSENRYVGQDRIGDTQHLSLGVTSRWLDPDSQKERLRVTLGERFYFNKQQVTLGEIARDRNSSDVLISAQGRVTDALFVEANAQYNASLGQTERYALGLRYSPERAKTLNINYRAIRELAIQSGSGSVRVRQVDLAAQWPIYGGIYGVGRLNYSIADRRLTEGIFGVEFDGCCFVVRAVVQRLATSTATSTNTFFLQLELNGLARIGSNPLDVLKRNVPGYAQLYENPTRSRVDGPMLSPNDATFTPWNSSPR
;
A
#
# COMPACT_ATOMS: atom_id res chain seq x y z
N MET A 1 18.77 49.78 17.73
CA MET A 1 18.44 50.68 16.58
C MET A 1 18.68 49.91 15.29
N ARG A 2 17.60 49.44 14.67
CA ARG A 2 17.32 49.29 13.24
C ARG A 2 16.05 48.49 13.10
N SER A 3 15.05 49.13 12.54
CA SER A 3 13.65 48.73 12.37
C SER A 3 13.49 47.53 11.39
N PRO A 4 12.44 46.74 11.54
CA PRO A 4 12.04 45.75 10.54
C PRO A 4 11.27 46.44 9.40
N ARG A 5 11.55 46.06 8.17
CA ARG A 5 10.79 46.48 6.98
C ARG A 5 9.47 45.70 6.89
N PRO A 6 8.41 46.28 6.37
CA PRO A 6 7.10 45.66 6.30
C PRO A 6 7.03 44.65 5.14
N ALA A 7 6.36 43.57 5.39
CA ALA A 7 5.96 42.58 4.39
C ALA A 7 4.93 43.21 3.45
N THR A 8 5.21 43.12 2.18
CA THR A 8 4.34 43.57 1.08
C THR A 8 3.13 42.63 0.96
N ILE A 9 1.97 43.12 1.30
CA ILE A 9 0.67 42.51 0.98
C ILE A 9 0.43 42.76 -0.49
N LEU A 10 0.60 41.75 -1.33
CA LEU A 10 0.20 41.83 -2.74
C LEU A 10 -1.17 41.15 -2.91
N HIS A 11 -2.17 42.00 -3.09
CA HIS A 11 -3.44 41.84 -3.79
C HIS A 11 -3.82 40.46 -4.31
N ARG A 12 -4.70 39.80 -3.57
CA ARG A 12 -5.64 38.80 -4.11
C ARG A 12 -6.85 39.57 -4.63
N LEU A 13 -6.95 39.77 -5.91
CA LEU A 13 -8.15 40.28 -6.56
C LEU A 13 -8.51 39.36 -7.75
N HIS A 14 -9.80 38.90 -7.75
CA HIS A 14 -10.57 38.29 -8.80
C HIS A 14 -10.47 36.77 -9.04
N ARG A 15 -11.24 36.04 -8.28
CA ARG A 15 -11.76 34.73 -8.69
C ARG A 15 -13.26 34.64 -8.37
N PRO A 16 -14.13 35.09 -9.22
CA PRO A 16 -15.56 34.97 -8.94
C PRO A 16 -16.29 33.83 -9.66
N VAL A 17 -15.70 32.69 -10.00
CA VAL A 17 -16.43 31.61 -10.69
C VAL A 17 -16.00 30.18 -10.40
N LEU A 18 -15.30 29.96 -9.36
CA LEU A 18 -15.09 28.59 -8.87
C LEU A 18 -16.25 28.06 -8.00
N VAL A 19 -17.40 28.74 -8.03
CA VAL A 19 -18.49 28.58 -7.05
C VAL A 19 -19.19 27.23 -7.10
N LEU A 20 -19.38 26.66 -8.26
CA LEU A 20 -20.13 25.42 -8.37
C LEU A 20 -19.22 24.17 -8.33
N SER A 21 -17.99 24.28 -8.81
CA SER A 21 -16.99 23.24 -8.62
C SER A 21 -16.63 23.03 -7.14
N ALA A 22 -16.69 24.07 -6.34
CA ALA A 22 -16.39 24.02 -4.90
C ALA A 22 -17.49 23.38 -4.06
N LEU A 23 -18.75 23.46 -4.49
CA LEU A 23 -19.86 22.80 -3.78
C LEU A 23 -19.64 21.28 -3.66
N LEU A 24 -18.77 20.72 -4.47
CA LEU A 24 -18.58 19.26 -4.61
C LEU A 24 -17.14 18.78 -4.47
N CYS A 25 -16.13 19.70 -4.48
CA CYS A 25 -14.74 19.37 -4.11
C CYS A 25 -14.58 18.95 -2.64
N ALA A 26 -15.59 19.18 -1.83
CA ALA A 26 -15.59 18.87 -0.41
C ALA A 26 -15.47 17.39 -0.07
N THR A 27 -15.58 16.51 -1.04
CA THR A 27 -15.52 15.06 -0.83
C THR A 27 -14.33 14.39 -1.48
N ALA A 28 -13.49 15.10 -2.25
CA ALA A 28 -12.35 14.51 -2.94
C ALA A 28 -11.10 15.38 -2.82
N ASN A 29 -10.11 14.88 -2.15
CA ASN A 29 -8.77 15.45 -1.95
C ASN A 29 -7.97 15.64 -3.26
N VAL A 30 -7.83 16.84 -3.80
CA VAL A 30 -6.87 17.13 -4.90
C VAL A 30 -6.24 18.52 -4.77
N SER A 31 -4.91 18.57 -4.75
CA SER A 31 -4.12 19.80 -4.77
C SER A 31 -4.06 20.46 -6.17
N HIS A 32 -4.44 21.73 -6.26
CA HIS A 32 -4.63 22.48 -7.51
C HIS A 32 -3.37 22.82 -8.35
N VAL A 33 -2.15 22.59 -7.86
CA VAL A 33 -0.94 23.12 -8.52
C VAL A 33 -0.38 22.20 -9.62
N HIS A 34 -0.72 20.91 -9.65
CA HIS A 34 -0.19 19.96 -10.66
C HIS A 34 -1.19 19.45 -11.70
N ALA A 35 -2.47 19.81 -11.58
CA ALA A 35 -3.50 19.32 -12.50
C ALA A 35 -3.53 20.08 -13.84
N GLN A 36 -2.99 21.30 -13.92
CA GLN A 36 -3.08 22.14 -15.11
C GLN A 36 -2.13 21.74 -16.24
N SER A 37 -1.02 21.07 -15.97
CA SER A 37 -0.06 20.67 -17.01
C SER A 37 -0.27 19.26 -17.59
N MET A 38 -1.07 18.41 -16.93
CA MET A 38 -1.26 17.02 -17.36
C MET A 38 -2.56 16.78 -18.14
N CYS A 39 -3.54 17.69 -18.09
CA CYS A 39 -4.76 17.55 -18.88
C CYS A 39 -4.59 17.90 -20.37
N ALA A 40 -3.56 18.64 -20.72
CA ALA A 40 -3.28 18.98 -22.11
C ALA A 40 -2.68 17.82 -22.94
N ALA A 41 -2.06 16.83 -22.30
CA ALA A 41 -1.43 15.71 -23.00
C ALA A 41 -2.36 14.51 -23.24
N GLY A 42 -3.50 14.43 -22.55
CA GLY A 42 -4.46 13.32 -22.65
C GLY A 42 -5.52 13.44 -23.75
N VAL A 43 -5.70 14.66 -24.28
CA VAL A 43 -6.78 14.94 -25.26
C VAL A 43 -6.31 14.80 -26.71
N THR A 44 -5.01 14.86 -26.97
CA THR A 44 -4.45 14.76 -28.35
C THR A 44 -4.30 13.33 -28.86
N ALA A 45 -4.46 12.30 -28.03
CA ALA A 45 -4.34 10.90 -28.46
C ALA A 45 -5.68 10.25 -28.88
N ALA A 46 -6.81 10.94 -28.77
CA ALA A 46 -8.14 10.38 -29.04
C ALA A 46 -8.79 10.81 -30.37
N LEU A 47 -8.08 11.60 -31.21
CA LEU A 47 -8.64 12.11 -32.46
C LEU A 47 -7.79 11.75 -33.69
N GLY A 48 -7.32 10.53 -33.78
CA GLY A 48 -6.62 10.06 -34.97
C GLY A 48 -6.83 8.58 -35.24
N GLY A 49 -7.91 8.24 -35.97
CA GLY A 49 -8.06 6.85 -36.43
C GLY A 49 -9.48 6.53 -36.90
N VAL A 50 -9.82 7.00 -38.11
CA VAL A 50 -10.89 6.39 -38.90
C VAL A 50 -10.39 5.06 -39.43
N ALA A 51 -10.98 3.95 -39.02
CA ALA A 51 -10.81 2.66 -39.65
C ALA A 51 -12.14 1.87 -39.63
N THR A 52 -12.48 1.45 -40.75
CA THR A 52 -13.57 0.69 -41.31
C THR A 52 -14.07 -0.49 -40.51
N ALA A 53 -15.39 -0.68 -40.60
CA ALA A 53 -16.19 -1.77 -40.02
C ALA A 53 -15.72 -3.17 -40.43
N GLY A 54 -15.55 -4.04 -39.44
CA GLY A 54 -15.50 -5.48 -39.59
C GLY A 54 -16.42 -6.12 -38.56
N ASN A 55 -17.47 -6.76 -39.03
CA ASN A 55 -18.42 -7.54 -38.25
C ASN A 55 -17.73 -8.73 -37.56
N ALA A 56 -17.79 -8.80 -36.25
CA ALA A 56 -17.56 -10.02 -35.49
C ALA A 56 -18.53 -10.07 -34.30
N GLY A 57 -19.32 -11.13 -34.22
CA GLY A 57 -20.42 -11.35 -33.29
C GLY A 57 -20.01 -11.23 -31.84
N GLY A 58 -20.57 -10.28 -31.13
CA GLY A 58 -20.41 -10.09 -29.72
C GLY A 58 -21.51 -10.79 -28.91
N SER A 59 -21.13 -11.68 -28.02
CA SER A 59 -21.98 -12.15 -26.96
C SER A 59 -22.37 -10.98 -26.05
N GLY A 60 -23.66 -10.69 -26.01
CA GLY A 60 -24.21 -9.55 -25.26
C GLY A 60 -23.95 -9.68 -23.76
N ASN A 61 -23.07 -8.87 -23.26
CA ASN A 61 -22.92 -8.60 -21.83
C ASN A 61 -24.12 -7.75 -21.39
N LYS A 62 -25.07 -8.34 -20.68
CA LYS A 62 -26.19 -7.62 -20.06
C LYS A 62 -25.60 -6.78 -18.92
N THR A 63 -25.34 -5.51 -19.20
CA THR A 63 -25.00 -4.49 -18.18
C THR A 63 -26.14 -4.37 -17.17
N ALA A 64 -25.78 -4.15 -15.89
CA ALA A 64 -26.77 -3.88 -14.83
C ALA A 64 -27.73 -2.74 -15.24
N PRO A 65 -29.03 -2.82 -14.88
CA PRO A 65 -30.05 -1.87 -15.33
C PRO A 65 -29.77 -0.40 -14.97
N TYR A 66 -28.84 -0.14 -14.06
CA TYR A 66 -28.44 1.20 -13.60
C TYR A 66 -27.22 1.78 -14.33
N CYS A 67 -26.55 0.99 -15.18
CA CYS A 67 -25.34 1.39 -15.90
C CYS A 67 -25.57 1.76 -17.36
N ASN A 68 -26.73 2.32 -17.69
CA ASN A 68 -27.02 2.69 -19.07
C ASN A 68 -26.14 3.86 -19.50
N SER A 69 -24.92 3.54 -20.01
CA SER A 69 -23.96 4.50 -20.54
C SER A 69 -24.40 5.16 -21.86
N ASN A 70 -25.58 4.76 -22.36
CA ASN A 70 -26.22 5.31 -23.56
C ASN A 70 -27.20 6.47 -23.25
N ALA A 71 -27.17 7.06 -22.05
CA ALA A 71 -27.63 8.42 -21.91
C ALA A 71 -26.66 9.28 -22.74
N THR A 72 -26.92 9.30 -24.01
CA THR A 72 -26.22 10.06 -25.02
C THR A 72 -25.95 11.45 -24.52
N SER A 73 -24.66 11.73 -24.31
CA SER A 73 -24.16 13.07 -24.41
C SER A 73 -24.33 13.53 -25.87
N ASN A 74 -25.55 13.76 -26.30
CA ASN A 74 -25.82 14.58 -27.46
C ASN A 74 -25.69 16.04 -27.03
N SER A 75 -24.52 16.39 -26.50
CA SER A 75 -24.06 17.75 -26.49
C SER A 75 -22.80 17.78 -27.31
N SER A 76 -22.95 18.02 -28.61
CA SER A 76 -21.90 18.65 -29.39
C SER A 76 -21.41 19.88 -28.62
N TYR A 77 -20.27 19.77 -27.94
CA TYR A 77 -19.58 20.91 -27.34
C TYR A 77 -18.63 21.52 -28.36
N PRO A 78 -19.01 22.61 -29.07
CA PRO A 78 -18.10 23.24 -30.02
C PRO A 78 -17.21 24.29 -29.37
N LEU A 79 -17.23 24.51 -28.06
CA LEU A 79 -16.43 25.53 -27.40
C LEU A 79 -15.49 24.89 -26.36
N GLN A 80 -14.18 25.00 -26.67
CA GLN A 80 -13.13 24.75 -25.69
C GLN A 80 -13.03 25.96 -24.74
N LEU A 81 -13.89 26.02 -23.71
CA LEU A 81 -13.69 26.95 -22.60
C LEU A 81 -12.42 26.56 -21.87
N ARG A 82 -11.54 27.53 -21.58
CA ARG A 82 -10.28 27.30 -20.85
C ARG A 82 -10.42 27.90 -19.46
N PRO A 83 -9.82 27.27 -18.42
CA PRO A 83 -9.75 27.89 -17.11
C PRO A 83 -9.10 29.28 -17.20
N ALA A 84 -9.68 30.29 -16.51
CA ALA A 84 -9.10 31.62 -16.46
C ALA A 84 -7.73 31.58 -15.78
N ALA A 85 -6.75 32.28 -16.35
CA ALA A 85 -5.49 32.49 -15.67
C ALA A 85 -5.71 33.37 -14.43
N PRO A 86 -5.06 33.11 -13.29
CA PRO A 86 -5.22 33.92 -12.10
C PRO A 86 -4.92 35.40 -12.37
N GLY A 87 -5.90 36.28 -12.12
CA GLY A 87 -5.75 37.74 -12.30
C GLY A 87 -5.94 38.27 -13.72
N ALA A 88 -6.32 37.47 -14.71
CA ALA A 88 -6.63 37.93 -16.05
C ALA A 88 -7.96 38.70 -16.07
N LYS A 89 -7.95 39.92 -16.62
CA LYS A 89 -9.20 40.62 -16.98
C LYS A 89 -9.75 39.98 -18.25
N GLU A 90 -10.87 39.27 -18.10
CA GLU A 90 -11.56 38.67 -19.24
C GLU A 90 -12.49 39.70 -19.91
N THR A 91 -12.39 39.84 -21.23
CA THR A 91 -13.35 40.57 -22.00
C THR A 91 -14.61 39.76 -22.20
N SER A 92 -15.78 40.39 -22.01
CA SER A 92 -17.09 39.78 -22.22
C SER A 92 -17.64 40.21 -23.59
N THR A 93 -18.14 39.29 -24.36
CA THR A 93 -18.93 39.55 -25.56
C THR A 93 -20.36 39.10 -25.33
N VAL A 94 -21.32 39.91 -25.69
CA VAL A 94 -22.75 39.59 -25.56
C VAL A 94 -23.38 39.65 -26.94
N THR A 95 -24.09 38.60 -27.32
CA THR A 95 -24.92 38.51 -28.54
C THR A 95 -26.37 38.28 -28.15
N ALA A 96 -27.29 38.95 -28.78
CA ALA A 96 -28.74 38.80 -28.51
C ALA A 96 -29.51 39.19 -29.78
N ARG A 97 -30.81 38.91 -29.83
CA ARG A 97 -31.68 39.40 -30.92
C ARG A 97 -31.87 40.89 -30.83
N GLU A 98 -32.12 41.40 -29.64
CA GLU A 98 -32.30 42.81 -29.37
C GLU A 98 -31.46 43.24 -28.20
N SER A 99 -30.89 44.44 -28.29
CA SER A 99 -30.18 45.03 -27.15
C SER A 99 -30.54 46.52 -27.04
N THR A 100 -30.76 46.94 -25.82
CA THR A 100 -31.08 48.33 -25.48
C THR A 100 -30.21 48.75 -24.30
N GLY A 101 -29.94 50.04 -24.20
CA GLY A 101 -29.15 50.52 -23.08
C GLY A 101 -29.09 52.00 -22.99
N VAL A 102 -28.78 52.50 -21.81
CA VAL A 102 -28.45 53.92 -21.58
C VAL A 102 -27.05 53.96 -21.00
N ASP A 103 -26.20 54.75 -21.64
CA ASP A 103 -24.79 54.84 -21.24
C ASP A 103 -24.61 55.13 -19.75
N ASN A 104 -23.74 54.37 -19.10
CA ASN A 104 -23.45 54.38 -17.67
C ASN A 104 -24.66 54.12 -16.76
N GLN A 105 -25.83 53.71 -17.27
CA GLN A 105 -26.99 53.35 -16.44
C GLN A 105 -27.28 51.86 -16.53
N TYR A 106 -27.63 51.35 -17.72
CA TYR A 106 -27.88 49.94 -17.86
C TYR A 106 -27.65 49.44 -19.29
N PHE A 107 -27.39 48.16 -19.42
CA PHE A 107 -27.40 47.41 -20.68
C PHE A 107 -28.42 46.25 -20.52
N GLN A 108 -29.34 46.12 -21.47
CA GLN A 108 -30.29 45.01 -21.48
C GLN A 108 -30.26 44.32 -22.86
N ALA A 109 -30.36 43.00 -22.81
CA ALA A 109 -30.34 42.14 -23.98
C ALA A 109 -31.53 41.14 -23.88
N GLU A 110 -32.21 40.93 -25.00
CA GLU A 110 -33.37 40.07 -25.11
C GLU A 110 -33.29 39.12 -26.31
N GLY A 111 -33.81 37.92 -26.15
CA GLY A 111 -33.88 36.89 -27.17
C GLY A 111 -32.53 36.18 -27.41
N ASP A 112 -32.44 34.93 -27.05
CA ASP A 112 -31.27 34.05 -27.26
C ASP A 112 -29.93 34.72 -26.80
N VAL A 113 -29.96 35.34 -25.64
CA VAL A 113 -28.81 36.07 -25.12
C VAL A 113 -27.67 35.09 -24.85
N ASP A 114 -26.51 35.32 -25.46
CA ASP A 114 -25.29 34.54 -25.26
C ASP A 114 -24.13 35.46 -24.82
N MET A 115 -23.83 35.45 -23.53
CA MET A 115 -22.68 36.13 -22.96
C MET A 115 -21.51 35.20 -22.83
N ARG A 116 -20.38 35.53 -23.44
CA ARG A 116 -19.17 34.72 -23.43
C ARG A 116 -17.97 35.45 -22.87
N THR A 117 -17.22 34.73 -22.03
CA THR A 117 -15.85 35.04 -21.68
C THR A 117 -14.97 33.85 -22.06
N PRO A 118 -13.62 33.95 -22.09
CA PRO A 118 -12.74 32.83 -22.35
C PRO A 118 -12.96 31.61 -21.44
N SER A 119 -13.44 31.86 -20.21
CA SER A 119 -13.67 30.82 -19.18
C SER A 119 -15.11 30.37 -19.02
N ARG A 120 -16.08 31.16 -19.55
CA ARG A 120 -17.52 30.97 -19.28
C ARG A 120 -18.44 31.35 -20.42
N GLN A 121 -19.59 30.69 -20.40
CA GLN A 121 -20.72 31.06 -21.25
C GLN A 121 -21.97 31.14 -20.38
N ILE A 122 -22.78 32.22 -20.55
CA ILE A 122 -24.09 32.38 -19.94
C ILE A 122 -25.11 32.52 -21.08
N LEU A 123 -26.05 31.60 -21.15
CA LEU A 123 -27.18 31.65 -22.05
C LEU A 123 -28.43 31.98 -21.23
N THR A 124 -29.31 32.84 -21.77
CA THR A 124 -30.58 33.22 -21.12
C THR A 124 -31.53 33.86 -22.12
N ASP A 125 -32.81 33.90 -21.81
CA ASP A 125 -33.76 34.57 -22.67
C ASP A 125 -33.71 36.08 -22.51
N TRP A 126 -33.36 36.57 -21.33
CA TRP A 126 -33.30 37.99 -21.00
C TRP A 126 -32.16 38.25 -20.00
N MET A 127 -31.39 39.31 -20.24
CA MET A 127 -30.33 39.77 -19.33
C MET A 127 -30.30 41.28 -19.21
N ARG A 128 -30.12 41.78 -18.01
CA ARG A 128 -29.89 43.20 -17.74
C ARG A 128 -28.69 43.38 -16.82
N TYR A 129 -27.79 44.28 -17.17
CA TYR A 129 -26.72 44.74 -16.33
C TYR A 129 -26.93 46.22 -15.95
N ASP A 130 -27.12 46.48 -14.68
CA ASP A 130 -27.28 47.80 -14.10
C ASP A 130 -25.90 48.30 -13.63
N PHE A 131 -25.33 49.28 -14.30
CA PHE A 131 -24.00 49.84 -14.01
C PHE A 131 -23.94 50.58 -12.66
N ALA A 132 -25.03 51.25 -12.27
CA ALA A 132 -25.07 52.05 -11.03
C ALA A 132 -24.96 51.19 -9.75
N ILE A 133 -25.48 50.00 -9.79
CA ILE A 133 -25.49 49.05 -8.66
C ILE A 133 -24.68 47.77 -8.95
N ASP A 134 -23.92 47.76 -10.02
CA ASP A 134 -23.06 46.65 -10.52
C ASP A 134 -23.74 45.27 -10.46
N THR A 135 -25.02 45.22 -10.93
CA THR A 135 -25.88 44.04 -10.77
C THR A 135 -26.27 43.47 -12.14
N ILE A 136 -26.02 42.15 -12.28
CA ILE A 136 -26.48 41.34 -13.40
C ILE A 136 -27.76 40.64 -13.02
N LYS A 137 -28.81 40.75 -13.84
CA LYS A 137 -30.04 39.99 -13.73
C LYS A 137 -30.23 39.19 -15.01
N ALA A 138 -30.53 37.90 -14.87
CA ALA A 138 -30.84 37.02 -16.00
C ALA A 138 -32.10 36.25 -15.69
N LYS A 139 -32.99 36.11 -16.68
CA LYS A 139 -34.28 35.44 -16.56
C LYS A 139 -34.60 34.61 -17.80
N GLY A 140 -35.27 33.51 -17.56
CA GLY A 140 -35.68 32.57 -18.61
C GLY A 140 -34.52 31.70 -19.06
N ASN A 141 -34.64 30.41 -18.82
CA ASN A 141 -33.69 29.38 -19.28
C ASN A 141 -32.19 29.73 -19.05
N VAL A 142 -31.88 30.25 -17.86
CA VAL A 142 -30.48 30.62 -17.54
C VAL A 142 -29.60 29.38 -17.51
N VAL A 143 -28.57 29.35 -18.35
CA VAL A 143 -27.59 28.26 -18.47
C VAL A 143 -26.19 28.84 -18.30
N ILE A 144 -25.50 28.44 -17.28
CA ILE A 144 -24.11 28.80 -17.02
C ILE A 144 -23.22 27.59 -17.32
N ARG A 145 -22.29 27.77 -18.25
CA ARG A 145 -21.28 26.76 -18.58
C ARG A 145 -19.91 27.29 -18.20
N SER A 146 -19.16 26.50 -17.47
CA SER A 146 -17.79 26.79 -17.10
C SER A 146 -16.97 25.49 -17.22
N TRP A 147 -16.05 25.45 -18.17
CA TRP A 147 -15.23 24.29 -18.49
C TRP A 147 -16.03 22.98 -18.63
N GLN A 148 -16.12 22.15 -17.58
CA GLN A 148 -16.87 20.88 -17.57
C GLN A 148 -18.17 20.96 -16.77
N ASP A 149 -18.43 22.10 -16.11
CA ASP A 149 -19.56 22.27 -15.21
C ASP A 149 -20.71 22.98 -15.93
N LEU A 150 -21.93 22.56 -15.64
CA LEU A 150 -23.16 23.09 -16.16
C LEU A 150 -24.12 23.40 -15.02
N VAL A 151 -24.65 24.64 -14.99
CA VAL A 151 -25.71 25.05 -14.06
C VAL A 151 -26.84 25.64 -14.82
N THR A 152 -28.04 25.25 -14.50
CA THR A 152 -29.26 25.77 -15.12
C THR A 152 -30.27 26.21 -14.05
N GLY A 153 -31.06 27.24 -14.38
CA GLY A 153 -32.14 27.70 -13.49
C GLY A 153 -32.99 28.78 -14.16
N PRO A 154 -34.17 29.16 -13.61
CA PRO A 154 -35.06 30.13 -14.22
C PRO A 154 -34.64 31.59 -13.99
N GLU A 155 -33.91 31.92 -12.93
CA GLU A 155 -33.60 33.28 -12.56
C GLU A 155 -32.26 33.35 -11.80
N LEU A 156 -31.42 34.34 -12.19
CA LEU A 156 -30.18 34.72 -11.56
C LEU A 156 -30.16 36.21 -11.29
N GLU A 157 -29.82 36.61 -10.09
CA GLU A 157 -29.45 37.98 -9.76
C GLU A 157 -28.11 37.96 -9.04
N PHE A 158 -27.14 38.73 -9.51
CA PHE A 158 -25.78 38.72 -8.98
C PHE A 158 -25.20 40.14 -8.98
N ARG A 159 -24.85 40.62 -7.83
CA ARG A 159 -24.18 41.90 -7.59
C ARG A 159 -22.68 41.70 -7.55
N ARG A 160 -21.97 42.32 -8.47
CA ARG A 160 -20.54 42.07 -8.68
C ARG A 160 -19.65 42.71 -7.63
N ASP A 161 -20.03 43.94 -7.14
CA ASP A 161 -19.29 44.71 -6.15
C ASP A 161 -19.21 44.00 -4.80
N THR A 162 -20.32 43.46 -4.33
CA THR A 162 -20.46 42.74 -3.05
C THR A 162 -20.33 41.23 -3.20
N GLN A 163 -20.39 40.74 -4.43
CA GLN A 163 -20.45 39.30 -4.75
C GLN A 163 -21.60 38.58 -4.03
N THR A 164 -22.75 39.29 -3.94
CA THR A 164 -23.98 38.77 -3.34
C THR A 164 -25.07 38.57 -4.39
N GLY A 165 -26.00 37.68 -4.12
CA GLY A 165 -27.10 37.43 -5.05
C GLY A 165 -27.75 36.09 -4.82
N PHE A 166 -28.57 35.66 -5.78
CA PHE A 166 -29.22 34.36 -5.70
C PHE A 166 -29.44 33.77 -7.11
N MET A 167 -29.56 32.46 -7.14
CA MET A 167 -30.09 31.71 -8.29
C MET A 167 -31.19 30.80 -7.80
N LYS A 168 -32.35 30.88 -8.43
CA LYS A 168 -33.52 30.06 -8.10
C LYS A 168 -33.46 28.71 -8.77
N GLN A 169 -33.89 27.69 -8.06
CA GLN A 169 -34.03 26.32 -8.54
C GLN A 169 -32.83 25.85 -9.41
N PRO A 170 -31.59 26.00 -8.94
CA PRO A 170 -30.46 25.58 -9.73
C PRO A 170 -30.42 24.05 -9.89
N ASN A 171 -30.25 23.59 -11.14
CA ASN A 171 -29.81 22.23 -11.44
C ASN A 171 -28.36 22.27 -11.90
N PHE A 172 -27.54 21.37 -11.40
CA PHE A 172 -26.11 21.37 -11.72
C PHE A 172 -25.59 19.99 -12.10
N VAL A 173 -24.63 19.99 -13.02
CA VAL A 173 -23.82 18.81 -13.42
C VAL A 173 -22.37 19.21 -13.37
N LEU A 174 -21.57 18.49 -12.62
CA LEU A 174 -20.13 18.72 -12.42
C LEU A 174 -19.34 17.61 -13.10
N GLY A 175 -18.69 17.99 -14.20
CA GLY A 175 -18.03 17.02 -15.09
C GLY A 175 -16.84 16.30 -14.45
N LEU A 176 -16.02 17.02 -13.67
CA LEU A 176 -14.83 16.42 -13.03
C LEU A 176 -15.17 15.32 -12.04
N TYR A 177 -16.26 15.49 -11.29
CA TYR A 177 -16.68 14.56 -10.23
C TYR A 177 -17.85 13.67 -10.65
N LYS A 178 -18.34 13.82 -11.88
CA LYS A 178 -19.58 13.18 -12.37
C LYS A 178 -20.77 13.39 -11.41
N GLY A 179 -20.71 14.45 -10.61
CA GLY A 179 -21.74 14.82 -9.63
C GLY A 179 -22.86 15.60 -10.28
N ARG A 180 -24.07 15.44 -9.77
CA ARG A 180 -25.25 16.18 -10.18
C ARG A 180 -26.16 16.45 -8.99
N GLY A 181 -27.00 17.46 -9.12
CA GLY A 181 -27.93 17.78 -8.09
C GLY A 181 -28.81 18.94 -8.45
N GLN A 182 -29.71 19.26 -7.53
CA GLN A 182 -30.64 20.39 -7.62
C GLN A 182 -30.78 21.05 -6.24
N ALA A 183 -31.20 22.30 -6.22
CA ALA A 183 -31.51 22.96 -4.98
C ALA A 183 -32.74 23.88 -5.17
N GLU A 184 -33.33 24.32 -4.10
CA GLU A 184 -34.37 25.31 -4.16
C GLU A 184 -33.80 26.69 -4.47
N GLU A 185 -32.69 27.03 -3.80
CA GLU A 185 -32.04 28.30 -3.99
C GLU A 185 -30.54 28.18 -3.70
N LEU A 186 -29.73 28.87 -4.50
CA LEU A 186 -28.31 29.11 -4.26
C LEU A 186 -28.16 30.61 -3.96
N LEU A 187 -27.71 30.92 -2.76
CA LEU A 187 -27.41 32.28 -2.31
C LEU A 187 -25.91 32.53 -2.38
N PHE A 188 -25.51 33.59 -3.03
CA PHE A 188 -24.16 34.17 -2.96
C PHE A 188 -24.17 35.14 -1.76
N THR A 189 -23.42 34.82 -0.72
CA THR A 189 -23.45 35.57 0.55
C THR A 189 -22.27 36.51 0.72
N GLY A 190 -21.35 36.52 -0.23
CA GLY A 190 -20.14 37.37 -0.25
C GLY A 190 -19.02 36.74 -1.05
N PRO A 191 -17.84 37.37 -1.06
CA PRO A 191 -16.68 36.80 -1.76
C PRO A 191 -16.38 35.38 -1.31
N GLU A 192 -16.36 34.46 -2.27
CA GLU A 192 -16.05 33.03 -2.03
C GLU A 192 -16.95 32.34 -0.98
N LYS A 193 -18.21 32.88 -0.76
CA LYS A 193 -19.17 32.33 0.22
C LYS A 193 -20.52 32.04 -0.41
N TYR A 194 -20.99 30.82 -0.19
CA TYR A 194 -22.23 30.34 -0.80
C TYR A 194 -23.11 29.61 0.22
N ARG A 195 -24.40 29.70 0.03
CA ARG A 195 -25.40 28.94 0.79
C ARG A 195 -26.37 28.27 -0.14
N VAL A 196 -26.50 26.98 -0.03
CA VAL A 196 -27.47 26.14 -0.77
C VAL A 196 -28.59 25.80 0.19
N LEU A 197 -29.80 26.07 -0.24
CA LEU A 197 -31.03 25.76 0.52
C LEU A 197 -31.74 24.56 -0.13
N ARG A 198 -32.09 23.57 0.67
CA ARG A 198 -32.77 22.33 0.28
C ARG A 198 -32.14 21.68 -0.96
N GLY A 199 -30.85 21.41 -0.87
CA GLY A 199 -30.08 20.83 -1.97
C GLY A 199 -30.06 19.31 -1.96
N SER A 200 -29.90 18.73 -3.15
CA SER A 200 -29.62 17.30 -3.32
C SER A 200 -28.37 17.08 -4.16
N TYR A 201 -27.66 15.97 -3.92
CA TYR A 201 -26.44 15.60 -4.63
C TYR A 201 -26.35 14.09 -4.82
N SER A 202 -25.94 13.66 -6.01
CA SER A 202 -25.63 12.27 -6.34
C SER A 202 -24.57 12.19 -7.44
N THR A 203 -23.86 11.06 -7.52
CA THR A 203 -23.02 10.68 -8.67
C THR A 203 -23.73 9.68 -9.59
N CYS A 204 -24.97 9.29 -9.24
CA CYS A 204 -25.77 8.40 -10.06
C CYS A 204 -26.37 9.14 -11.24
N VAL A 205 -26.48 8.44 -12.36
CA VAL A 205 -27.13 8.94 -13.60
C VAL A 205 -28.62 8.54 -13.57
N GLY A 206 -29.50 9.42 -14.02
CA GLY A 206 -30.95 9.18 -14.11
C GLY A 206 -31.76 10.04 -13.16
N GLU A 207 -33.09 10.04 -13.36
CA GLU A 207 -34.04 10.84 -12.58
C GLU A 207 -34.28 10.27 -11.17
N SER A 208 -34.10 8.95 -11.01
CA SER A 208 -34.21 8.26 -9.72
C SER A 208 -32.87 7.65 -9.36
N PRO A 209 -31.98 8.45 -8.72
CA PRO A 209 -30.63 7.97 -8.39
C PRO A 209 -30.68 6.84 -7.35
N ALA A 210 -29.85 5.83 -7.52
CA ALA A 210 -29.73 4.72 -6.56
C ALA A 210 -29.29 5.18 -5.17
N TRP A 211 -28.57 6.29 -5.09
CA TRP A 211 -28.33 7.00 -3.84
C TRP A 211 -28.30 8.51 -4.06
N HIS A 212 -28.72 9.26 -3.05
CA HIS A 212 -28.59 10.71 -3.05
C HIS A 212 -28.44 11.24 -1.62
N LEU A 213 -27.72 12.35 -1.50
CA LEU A 213 -27.61 13.12 -0.27
C LEU A 213 -28.56 14.30 -0.36
N GLN A 214 -29.43 14.50 0.62
CA GLN A 214 -30.23 15.71 0.78
C GLN A 214 -29.69 16.53 1.95
N VAL A 215 -29.67 17.84 1.80
CA VAL A 215 -29.28 18.78 2.84
C VAL A 215 -30.34 19.87 3.00
N GLY A 216 -30.68 20.18 4.23
CA GLY A 216 -31.58 21.32 4.49
C GLY A 216 -30.88 22.64 4.19
N GLN A 217 -29.62 22.77 4.60
CA GLN A 217 -28.75 23.91 4.33
C GLN A 217 -27.30 23.43 4.19
N LEU A 218 -26.59 24.02 3.23
CA LEU A 218 -25.17 23.83 3.05
C LEU A 218 -24.48 25.18 2.91
N ASP A 219 -23.65 25.53 3.87
CA ASP A 219 -22.81 26.74 3.85
C ASP A 219 -21.42 26.34 3.34
N ILE A 220 -20.90 27.05 2.36
CA ILE A 220 -19.57 26.89 1.78
C ILE A 220 -18.82 28.19 1.98
N ASP A 221 -17.67 28.10 2.60
CA ASP A 221 -16.76 29.22 2.79
C ASP A 221 -15.36 28.82 2.22
N GLU A 222 -15.07 29.27 0.99
CA GLU A 222 -13.80 28.98 0.33
C GLU A 222 -12.63 29.74 0.98
N THR A 223 -12.90 30.85 1.68
CA THR A 223 -11.86 31.61 2.36
C THR A 223 -11.28 30.85 3.56
N THR A 224 -12.12 30.05 4.21
CA THR A 224 -11.73 29.18 5.33
C THR A 224 -11.52 27.73 4.92
N GLY A 225 -11.80 27.39 3.66
CA GLY A 225 -11.73 26.04 3.14
C GLY A 225 -12.72 25.05 3.78
N VAL A 226 -13.88 25.55 4.29
CA VAL A 226 -14.83 24.74 5.08
C VAL A 226 -16.22 24.73 4.46
N GLY A 227 -16.77 23.53 4.32
CA GLY A 227 -18.19 23.29 4.12
C GLY A 227 -18.88 22.89 5.43
N ALA A 228 -20.10 23.40 5.69
CA ALA A 228 -20.94 23.02 6.82
C ALA A 228 -22.35 22.68 6.34
N ALA A 229 -22.78 21.45 6.57
CA ALA A 229 -24.12 20.99 6.22
C ALA A 229 -24.99 20.81 7.46
N ARG A 230 -26.27 21.17 7.33
CA ARG A 230 -27.31 20.96 8.34
C ARG A 230 -28.42 20.11 7.76
N ASP A 231 -29.01 19.26 8.61
CA ASP A 231 -30.07 18.30 8.25
C ASP A 231 -29.70 17.49 7.00
N ALA A 232 -28.56 16.83 7.06
CA ALA A 232 -28.07 15.99 5.98
C ALA A 232 -28.63 14.56 6.10
N ARG A 233 -29.29 14.08 5.05
CA ARG A 233 -29.92 12.76 4.97
C ARG A 233 -29.39 12.02 3.76
N LEU A 234 -28.83 10.85 4.00
CA LEU A 234 -28.38 9.94 2.93
C LEU A 234 -29.51 8.96 2.62
N TYR A 235 -29.88 8.89 1.37
CA TYR A 235 -30.88 7.96 0.86
C TYR A 235 -30.23 6.89 -0.02
N LEU A 236 -30.69 5.64 0.10
CA LEU A 236 -30.48 4.56 -0.85
C LEU A 236 -31.85 4.26 -1.50
N GLY A 237 -31.99 4.62 -2.78
CA GLY A 237 -33.30 4.68 -3.40
C GLY A 237 -34.22 5.60 -2.58
N PRO A 238 -35.42 5.11 -2.17
CA PRO A 238 -36.35 5.87 -1.34
C PRO A 238 -36.06 5.81 0.17
N LEU A 239 -35.12 4.95 0.63
CA LEU A 239 -34.90 4.69 2.05
C LEU A 239 -33.84 5.62 2.64
N PRO A 240 -34.16 6.40 3.70
CA PRO A 240 -33.17 7.15 4.46
C PRO A 240 -32.33 6.17 5.29
N VAL A 241 -31.00 6.11 5.03
CA VAL A 241 -30.07 5.18 5.70
C VAL A 241 -29.18 5.84 6.72
N ALA A 242 -29.01 7.16 6.64
CA ALA A 242 -28.25 7.94 7.61
C ALA A 242 -28.81 9.36 7.71
N TRP A 243 -28.75 9.93 8.92
CA TRP A 243 -29.10 11.30 9.19
C TRP A 243 -28.07 11.93 10.13
N LEU A 244 -27.59 13.11 9.74
CA LEU A 244 -26.66 13.92 10.51
C LEU A 244 -27.27 15.32 10.70
N PRO A 245 -27.58 15.73 11.94
CA PRO A 245 -28.18 17.04 12.20
C PRO A 245 -27.26 18.19 11.76
N GLN A 246 -25.96 18.02 11.96
CA GLN A 246 -24.94 18.97 11.50
C GLN A 246 -23.61 18.25 11.33
N PHE A 247 -22.92 18.53 10.22
CA PHE A 247 -21.52 18.13 10.04
C PHE A 247 -20.77 19.17 9.21
N SER A 248 -19.46 19.19 9.35
CA SER A 248 -18.58 20.08 8.60
C SER A 248 -17.44 19.29 7.99
N PHE A 249 -16.99 19.71 6.81
CA PHE A 249 -15.97 19.03 6.03
C PHE A 249 -15.03 20.02 5.37
N PRO A 250 -13.77 19.66 5.10
CA PRO A 250 -12.86 20.52 4.35
C PRO A 250 -13.25 20.52 2.86
N LEU A 251 -13.16 21.69 2.22
CA LEU A 251 -13.41 21.87 0.79
C LEU A 251 -12.21 21.45 -0.08
N GLU A 252 -11.03 21.59 0.48
CA GLU A 252 -9.77 21.17 -0.14
C GLU A 252 -9.08 20.08 0.68
N ASN A 253 -7.87 19.68 0.27
CA ASN A 253 -7.02 18.71 0.99
C ASN A 253 -6.55 19.18 2.37
N GLU A 254 -7.22 20.15 2.96
CA GLU A 254 -6.90 20.60 4.30
C GLU A 254 -7.39 19.61 5.35
N ARG A 255 -6.53 19.36 6.32
CA ARG A 255 -6.88 18.51 7.45
C ARG A 255 -7.80 19.27 8.40
N LYS A 256 -8.89 18.65 8.83
CA LYS A 256 -9.84 19.22 9.77
C LYS A 256 -10.19 18.21 10.86
N SER A 257 -10.29 18.70 12.11
CA SER A 257 -10.76 17.88 13.23
C SER A 257 -12.22 17.48 13.05
N GLY A 258 -12.54 16.24 13.38
CA GLY A 258 -13.90 15.72 13.29
C GLY A 258 -13.99 14.21 13.35
N PHE A 259 -15.22 13.69 13.44
CA PHE A 259 -15.49 12.26 13.35
C PHE A 259 -15.16 11.74 11.95
N LEU A 260 -14.44 10.64 11.90
CA LEU A 260 -14.26 9.88 10.68
C LEU A 260 -15.41 8.87 10.54
N ALA A 261 -15.55 8.29 9.34
CA ALA A 261 -16.59 7.30 9.10
C ALA A 261 -16.50 6.13 10.09
N PRO A 262 -17.58 5.78 10.78
CA PRO A 262 -17.59 4.66 11.70
C PRO A 262 -17.44 3.35 10.94
N THR A 263 -16.75 2.40 11.55
CA THR A 263 -16.67 1.02 11.06
C THR A 263 -17.40 0.09 12.00
N TYR A 264 -18.03 -0.95 11.46
CA TYR A 264 -18.73 -1.95 12.25
C TYR A 264 -18.53 -3.33 11.64
N GLY A 265 -18.50 -4.33 12.49
CA GLY A 265 -18.35 -5.73 12.11
C GLY A 265 -18.82 -6.64 13.22
N THR A 266 -18.70 -7.94 12.99
CA THR A 266 -18.95 -8.94 14.04
C THR A 266 -17.92 -10.05 13.97
N SER A 267 -17.50 -10.56 15.11
CA SER A 267 -16.60 -11.70 15.18
C SER A 267 -16.92 -12.62 16.35
N GLY A 268 -16.49 -13.88 16.24
CA GLY A 268 -16.69 -14.87 17.29
C GLY A 268 -16.13 -14.45 18.64
N ASN A 269 -14.96 -13.80 18.67
CA ASN A 269 -14.22 -13.42 19.87
C ASN A 269 -14.66 -12.08 20.47
N ARG A 270 -15.21 -11.15 19.68
CA ARG A 270 -15.54 -9.77 20.10
C ARG A 270 -17.04 -9.48 20.15
N GLY A 271 -17.84 -10.29 19.44
CA GLY A 271 -19.25 -10.02 19.21
C GLY A 271 -19.45 -8.91 18.19
N LEU A 272 -20.47 -8.07 18.34
CA LEU A 272 -20.61 -6.83 17.56
C LEU A 272 -19.47 -5.88 17.97
N ASP A 273 -18.78 -5.34 16.99
CA ASP A 273 -17.59 -4.50 17.09
C ASP A 273 -17.84 -3.22 16.31
N VAL A 274 -17.98 -2.10 17.01
CA VAL A 274 -18.22 -0.78 16.41
C VAL A 274 -17.07 0.14 16.77
N GLN A 275 -16.43 0.73 15.79
CA GLN A 275 -15.31 1.66 15.96
C GLN A 275 -15.75 3.05 15.50
N LEU A 276 -15.54 4.03 16.38
CA LEU A 276 -15.85 5.43 16.13
C LEU A 276 -14.57 6.27 16.28
N PRO A 277 -13.84 6.53 15.20
CA PRO A 277 -12.64 7.36 15.24
C PRO A 277 -12.98 8.85 15.19
N TYR A 278 -12.26 9.63 15.99
CA TYR A 278 -12.24 11.08 15.95
C TYR A 278 -10.84 11.57 15.65
N TYR A 279 -10.69 12.35 14.59
CA TYR A 279 -9.42 12.92 14.16
C TYR A 279 -9.24 14.33 14.73
N PHE A 280 -8.07 14.60 15.29
CA PHE A 280 -7.64 15.90 15.80
C PHE A 280 -6.58 16.49 14.87
N ASN A 281 -6.92 17.55 14.15
CA ASN A 281 -5.96 18.37 13.42
C ASN A 281 -5.34 19.37 14.41
N LEU A 282 -4.28 18.98 15.09
CA LEU A 282 -3.67 19.77 16.15
C LEU A 282 -2.78 20.87 15.58
N ALA A 283 -1.95 20.54 14.57
CA ALA A 283 -1.09 21.49 13.87
C ALA A 283 -0.72 20.95 12.48
N PRO A 284 -0.13 21.76 11.58
CA PRO A 284 0.32 21.31 10.27
C PRO A 284 1.31 20.14 10.32
N ASN A 285 2.06 20.01 11.37
CA ASN A 285 3.16 19.05 11.52
C ASN A 285 2.90 17.94 12.56
N TYR A 286 1.75 17.93 13.24
CA TYR A 286 1.33 16.81 14.09
C TYR A 286 -0.20 16.71 14.19
N ASP A 287 -0.67 15.50 14.33
CA ASP A 287 -2.08 15.16 14.45
C ASP A 287 -2.30 13.98 15.41
N ALA A 288 -3.55 13.77 15.78
CA ALA A 288 -3.94 12.61 16.57
C ALA A 288 -5.28 12.03 16.11
N THR A 289 -5.48 10.76 16.36
CA THR A 289 -6.77 10.09 16.16
C THR A 289 -7.10 9.30 17.43
N LEU A 290 -8.27 9.51 17.98
CA LEU A 290 -8.81 8.70 19.08
C LEU A 290 -9.93 7.82 18.52
N THR A 291 -9.77 6.51 18.60
CA THR A 291 -10.79 5.55 18.19
C THR A 291 -11.41 4.88 19.41
N THR A 292 -12.69 5.09 19.61
CA THR A 292 -13.46 4.34 20.60
C THR A 292 -14.03 3.10 19.94
N ARG A 293 -13.70 1.92 20.48
CA ARG A 293 -14.11 0.62 19.95
C ARG A 293 -15.00 -0.10 20.96
N LEU A 294 -16.26 -0.30 20.59
CA LEU A 294 -17.28 -0.97 21.41
C LEU A 294 -17.40 -2.43 20.98
N MET A 295 -17.04 -3.35 21.86
CA MET A 295 -17.12 -4.79 21.65
C MET A 295 -18.11 -5.40 22.62
N THR A 296 -19.21 -5.99 22.12
CA THR A 296 -20.30 -6.49 23.00
C THR A 296 -19.87 -7.61 23.94
N LYS A 297 -18.90 -8.44 23.55
CA LYS A 297 -18.38 -9.53 24.39
C LYS A 297 -17.25 -9.10 25.32
N ARG A 298 -16.51 -8.02 24.99
CA ARG A 298 -15.28 -7.67 25.72
C ARG A 298 -15.36 -6.34 26.46
N GLY A 299 -16.05 -5.33 25.93
CA GLY A 299 -16.16 -4.01 26.55
C GLY A 299 -15.72 -2.90 25.59
N VAL A 300 -15.24 -1.80 26.17
CA VAL A 300 -14.83 -0.59 25.44
C VAL A 300 -13.32 -0.49 25.43
N LEU A 301 -12.74 -0.49 24.23
CA LEU A 301 -11.33 -0.24 24.00
C LEU A 301 -11.14 1.17 23.43
N PHE A 302 -10.16 1.88 23.94
CA PHE A 302 -9.71 3.17 23.41
C PHE A 302 -8.38 2.97 22.71
N ASN A 303 -8.29 3.39 21.44
CA ASN A 303 -7.05 3.45 20.66
C ASN A 303 -6.70 4.91 20.38
N GLY A 304 -5.53 5.33 20.80
CA GLY A 304 -4.95 6.64 20.52
C GLY A 304 -3.78 6.52 19.55
N GLN A 305 -3.85 7.20 18.42
CA GLN A 305 -2.74 7.32 17.48
C GLN A 305 -2.30 8.77 17.40
N THR A 306 -1.00 9.04 17.50
CA THR A 306 -0.41 10.36 17.24
C THR A 306 0.67 10.26 16.20
N ARG A 307 0.74 11.23 15.27
CA ARG A 307 1.77 11.32 14.25
C ARG A 307 2.37 12.70 14.26
N TYR A 308 3.67 12.79 14.05
CA TYR A 308 4.36 14.06 14.03
C TYR A 308 5.55 14.07 13.08
N ILE A 309 5.86 15.29 12.64
CA ILE A 309 7.08 15.64 11.92
C ILE A 309 7.55 17.01 12.41
N PHE A 310 8.71 17.05 13.06
CA PHE A 310 9.27 18.26 13.61
C PHE A 310 10.64 18.54 12.99
N ASP A 311 10.86 19.78 12.58
CA ASP A 311 12.19 20.29 12.30
C ASP A 311 12.66 21.04 13.55
N THR A 312 13.64 20.47 14.25
CA THR A 312 14.19 20.96 15.51
C THR A 312 15.65 21.37 15.33
N PRO A 313 16.26 22.12 16.28
CA PRO A 313 17.70 22.36 16.24
C PRO A 313 18.56 21.09 16.23
N LEU A 314 18.01 19.98 16.72
CA LEU A 314 18.66 18.66 16.69
C LEU A 314 18.41 17.88 15.37
N GLY A 315 17.80 18.54 14.36
CA GLY A 315 17.45 17.92 13.09
C GLY A 315 15.96 17.53 12.99
N ARG A 316 15.65 16.67 12.02
CA ARG A 316 14.27 16.30 11.70
C ARG A 316 13.83 15.06 12.45
N SER A 317 12.70 15.18 13.15
CA SER A 317 12.04 14.11 13.90
C SER A 317 10.76 13.69 13.18
N VAL A 318 10.60 12.40 12.91
CA VAL A 318 9.37 11.82 12.35
C VAL A 318 8.95 10.65 13.21
N GLY A 319 7.68 10.59 13.59
CA GLY A 319 7.23 9.46 14.41
C GLY A 319 5.73 9.25 14.43
N GLN A 320 5.39 8.09 14.95
CA GLN A 320 4.02 7.64 15.20
C GLN A 320 3.98 6.87 16.51
N TRP A 321 3.01 7.18 17.34
CA TRP A 321 2.70 6.47 18.58
C TRP A 321 1.28 5.94 18.49
N ASP A 322 1.12 4.65 18.73
CA ASP A 322 -0.16 3.97 18.79
C ASP A 322 -0.29 3.35 20.20
N GLY A 323 -1.33 3.69 20.93
CA GLY A 323 -1.63 3.14 22.25
C GLY A 323 -3.06 2.63 22.32
N GLU A 324 -3.24 1.45 22.88
CA GLU A 324 -4.56 0.85 23.08
C GLU A 324 -4.75 0.52 24.56
N ILE A 325 -5.93 0.76 25.07
CA ILE A 325 -6.33 0.36 26.41
C ILE A 325 -7.78 -0.16 26.41
N LEU A 326 -7.96 -1.36 26.92
CA LEU A 326 -9.23 -1.99 27.26
C LEU A 326 -9.29 -2.09 28.79
N PRO A 327 -9.90 -1.13 29.51
CA PRO A 327 -9.85 -1.06 30.98
C PRO A 327 -10.38 -2.29 31.68
N LYS A 328 -11.38 -2.94 31.07
CA LYS A 328 -11.94 -4.21 31.54
C LYS A 328 -12.35 -5.08 30.36
N ASP A 329 -11.59 -6.12 30.08
CA ASP A 329 -12.01 -7.18 29.16
C ASP A 329 -12.93 -8.15 29.91
N ARG A 330 -14.19 -8.22 29.51
CA ARG A 330 -15.20 -9.05 30.16
C ARG A 330 -14.92 -10.56 30.08
N LEU A 331 -14.08 -11.01 29.14
CA LEU A 331 -13.75 -12.43 28.95
C LEU A 331 -12.51 -12.85 29.74
N SER A 332 -11.53 -11.97 29.94
CA SER A 332 -10.30 -12.24 30.70
C SER A 332 -10.33 -11.61 32.11
N ASP A 333 -11.34 -10.78 32.41
CA ASP A 333 -11.52 -10.01 33.66
C ASP A 333 -10.27 -9.20 34.06
N SER A 334 -9.57 -8.66 33.05
CA SER A 334 -8.32 -7.93 33.24
C SER A 334 -8.29 -6.67 32.38
N THR A 335 -7.46 -5.70 32.78
CA THR A 335 -7.08 -4.58 31.91
C THR A 335 -6.10 -5.09 30.85
N ARG A 336 -6.33 -4.69 29.60
CA ARG A 336 -5.44 -5.06 28.48
C ARG A 336 -4.95 -3.82 27.78
N GLU A 337 -3.68 -3.80 27.42
CA GLU A 337 -3.04 -2.65 26.78
C GLU A 337 -2.05 -3.07 25.71
N ALA A 338 -1.86 -2.19 24.73
CA ALA A 338 -0.82 -2.31 23.72
C ALA A 338 -0.20 -0.95 23.44
N ILE A 339 1.10 -0.94 23.19
CA ILE A 339 1.86 0.25 22.83
C ILE A 339 2.77 -0.07 21.65
N ASN A 340 2.70 0.76 20.61
CA ASN A 340 3.62 0.73 19.50
C ASN A 340 4.17 2.15 19.27
N ILE A 341 5.49 2.31 19.34
CA ILE A 341 6.17 3.58 19.10
C ILE A 341 7.18 3.38 17.99
N ARG A 342 7.06 4.18 16.94
CA ARG A 342 8.05 4.29 15.87
C ARG A 342 8.51 5.74 15.79
N HIS A 343 9.82 5.94 15.91
CA HIS A 343 10.41 7.27 15.85
C HIS A 343 11.70 7.22 15.05
N THR A 344 11.88 8.20 14.19
CA THR A 344 13.13 8.42 13.46
C THR A 344 13.59 9.84 13.70
N GLN A 345 14.80 9.98 14.26
CA GLN A 345 15.49 11.25 14.42
C GLN A 345 16.62 11.34 13.41
N ILE A 346 16.57 12.30 12.52
CA ILE A 346 17.63 12.59 11.55
C ILE A 346 18.38 13.80 12.10
N PHE A 347 19.51 13.55 12.81
CA PHE A 347 20.35 14.61 13.37
C PHE A 347 21.08 15.37 12.26
N THR A 348 21.63 14.61 11.31
CA THR A 348 22.28 15.11 10.12
C THR A 348 21.97 14.13 8.97
N PRO A 349 22.23 14.49 7.70
CA PRO A 349 22.10 13.54 6.59
C PRO A 349 22.88 12.22 6.81
N ASN A 350 23.89 12.25 7.65
CA ASN A 350 24.78 11.13 7.92
C ASN A 350 24.48 10.41 9.26
N LEU A 351 23.71 11.00 10.17
CA LEU A 351 23.46 10.46 11.50
C LEU A 351 21.95 10.35 11.74
N THR A 352 21.45 9.12 11.88
CA THR A 352 20.03 8.82 12.07
C THR A 352 19.83 7.86 13.23
N LEU A 353 18.87 8.16 14.11
CA LEU A 353 18.40 7.26 15.16
C LEU A 353 17.00 6.77 14.80
N ALA A 354 16.81 5.46 14.80
CA ALA A 354 15.50 4.81 14.66
C ALA A 354 15.15 4.10 15.96
N LEU A 355 13.94 4.36 16.48
CA LEU A 355 13.37 3.70 17.65
C LEU A 355 12.12 2.92 17.25
N ASN A 356 12.02 1.69 17.69
CA ASN A 356 10.87 0.83 17.51
C ASN A 356 10.57 0.11 18.82
N TYR A 357 9.48 0.47 19.48
CA TYR A 357 9.09 -0.08 20.76
C TYR A 357 7.68 -0.68 20.66
N ASN A 358 7.57 -1.97 20.97
CA ASN A 358 6.33 -2.71 20.95
C ASN A 358 6.09 -3.37 22.31
N HIS A 359 4.89 -3.26 22.82
CA HIS A 359 4.49 -3.91 24.06
C HIS A 359 3.02 -4.30 24.02
N VAL A 360 2.69 -5.46 24.57
CA VAL A 360 1.31 -5.86 24.86
C VAL A 360 1.24 -6.45 26.27
N SER A 361 0.09 -6.34 26.90
CA SER A 361 -0.14 -6.78 28.29
C SER A 361 -0.03 -8.29 28.46
N ASP A 362 -0.41 -9.06 27.46
CA ASP A 362 -0.53 -10.52 27.57
C ASP A 362 -0.28 -11.23 26.23
N ALA A 363 0.01 -12.52 26.29
CA ALA A 363 0.36 -13.35 25.14
C ALA A 363 -0.81 -13.57 24.14
N ARG A 364 -2.05 -13.42 24.60
CA ARG A 364 -3.24 -13.63 23.78
C ARG A 364 -3.80 -12.34 23.17
N TYR A 365 -3.16 -11.21 23.44
CA TYR A 365 -3.64 -9.90 23.02
C TYR A 365 -4.04 -9.88 21.53
N PHE A 366 -3.14 -10.29 20.66
CA PHE A 366 -3.41 -10.29 19.21
C PHE A 366 -4.38 -11.38 18.76
N VAL A 367 -4.33 -12.55 19.36
CA VAL A 367 -5.27 -13.64 19.05
C VAL A 367 -6.72 -13.21 19.30
N ASP A 368 -6.94 -12.43 20.35
CA ASP A 368 -8.25 -12.03 20.82
C ASP A 368 -8.77 -10.72 20.22
N LEU A 369 -7.91 -9.75 19.99
CA LEU A 369 -8.29 -8.37 19.67
C LEU A 369 -7.92 -7.92 18.24
N ALA A 370 -6.97 -8.61 17.56
CA ALA A 370 -6.56 -8.23 16.23
C ALA A 370 -7.65 -8.46 15.16
N ASP A 371 -7.62 -7.64 14.15
CA ASP A 371 -8.54 -7.72 13.01
C ASP A 371 -8.00 -8.57 11.85
N PHE A 372 -6.69 -8.92 11.88
CA PHE A 372 -6.00 -9.60 10.78
C PHE A 372 -5.19 -10.81 11.25
N VAL A 373 -5.17 -11.85 10.40
CA VAL A 373 -4.40 -13.10 10.59
C VAL A 373 -2.92 -12.85 10.83
N ALA A 374 -2.32 -11.97 10.03
CA ALA A 374 -0.89 -11.70 10.12
C ALA A 374 -0.47 -11.20 11.51
N ILE A 375 -1.37 -10.52 12.21
CA ILE A 375 -1.12 -10.04 13.58
C ILE A 375 -1.33 -11.16 14.60
N THR A 376 -2.32 -12.04 14.39
CA THR A 376 -2.58 -13.16 15.34
C THR A 376 -1.45 -14.19 15.39
N SER A 377 -0.62 -14.25 14.35
CA SER A 377 0.53 -15.15 14.27
C SER A 377 1.84 -14.55 14.80
N ILE A 378 1.82 -13.31 15.28
CA ILE A 378 3.00 -12.67 15.87
C ILE A 378 3.30 -13.30 17.23
N THR A 379 4.46 -13.91 17.33
CA THR A 379 4.95 -14.55 18.57
C THR A 379 6.05 -13.72 19.25
N THR A 380 6.64 -12.76 18.55
CA THR A 380 7.77 -12.00 19.05
C THR A 380 7.66 -10.53 18.68
N LEU A 381 7.74 -9.65 19.67
CA LEU A 381 7.66 -8.18 19.51
C LEU A 381 9.05 -7.56 19.75
N PRO A 382 9.67 -6.99 18.72
CA PRO A 382 10.97 -6.31 18.89
C PRO A 382 10.82 -4.97 19.60
N ARG A 383 11.83 -4.65 20.41
CA ARG A 383 12.04 -3.35 21.06
C ARG A 383 13.46 -2.95 20.77
N ASP A 384 13.66 -2.04 19.84
CA ASP A 384 14.99 -1.69 19.39
C ASP A 384 15.22 -0.20 19.20
N ALA A 385 16.45 0.21 19.45
CA ALA A 385 17.00 1.51 19.15
C ALA A 385 18.23 1.30 18.27
N THR A 386 18.24 1.92 17.10
CA THR A 386 19.31 1.79 16.10
C THR A 386 19.84 3.16 15.71
N LEU A 387 21.09 3.45 16.06
CA LEU A 387 21.83 4.65 15.64
C LEU A 387 22.72 4.29 14.46
N THR A 388 22.51 4.94 13.32
CA THR A 388 23.29 4.72 12.09
C THR A 388 24.08 5.97 11.75
N TYR A 389 25.39 5.83 11.58
CA TYR A 389 26.27 6.89 11.12
C TYR A 389 26.94 6.49 9.80
N ARG A 390 26.86 7.36 8.79
CA ARG A 390 27.47 7.15 7.48
C ARG A 390 28.54 8.20 7.23
N LYS A 391 29.74 7.77 6.86
CA LYS A 391 30.85 8.68 6.50
C LYS A 391 31.74 8.04 5.44
N ALA A 392 31.92 8.74 4.32
CA ALA A 392 32.74 8.24 3.20
C ALA A 392 32.35 6.79 2.80
N ASP A 393 31.03 6.55 2.70
CA ASP A 393 30.41 5.26 2.37
C ASP A 393 30.57 4.14 3.43
N TRP A 394 31.29 4.40 4.52
CA TRP A 394 31.25 3.54 5.70
C TRP A 394 29.91 3.67 6.42
N THR A 395 29.37 2.53 6.85
CA THR A 395 28.18 2.49 7.70
C THR A 395 28.55 1.95 9.08
N PHE A 396 28.38 2.77 10.10
CA PHE A 396 28.51 2.38 11.50
C PHE A 396 27.12 2.30 12.12
N THR A 397 26.83 1.20 12.81
CA THR A 397 25.54 1.00 13.46
C THR A 397 25.75 0.62 14.92
N ALA A 398 25.08 1.35 15.81
CA ALA A 398 24.94 0.97 17.21
C ALA A 398 23.49 0.60 17.49
N LYS A 399 23.24 -0.64 17.93
CA LYS A 399 21.90 -1.17 18.15
C LYS A 399 21.77 -1.71 19.57
N ALA A 400 20.61 -1.41 20.19
CA ALA A 400 20.14 -2.05 21.39
C ALA A 400 18.80 -2.71 21.09
N GLN A 401 18.66 -4.02 21.29
CA GLN A 401 17.48 -4.77 20.93
C GLN A 401 17.08 -5.77 22.01
N ARG A 402 15.81 -5.74 22.37
CA ARG A 402 15.15 -6.73 23.22
C ARG A 402 13.90 -7.25 22.56
N PHE A 403 13.34 -8.33 23.11
CA PHE A 403 12.13 -8.95 22.57
C PHE A 403 11.13 -9.25 23.70
N GLN A 404 9.85 -9.02 23.41
CA GLN A 404 8.77 -9.62 24.18
C GLN A 404 8.26 -10.84 23.38
N THR A 405 8.41 -12.04 23.95
CA THR A 405 7.90 -13.27 23.34
C THR A 405 6.52 -13.59 23.90
N LEU A 406 5.57 -13.77 23.02
CA LEU A 406 4.19 -14.10 23.34
C LEU A 406 4.06 -15.64 23.36
N GLN A 407 3.96 -16.20 24.54
CA GLN A 407 3.94 -17.65 24.74
C GLN A 407 2.50 -18.20 24.65
N ASP A 408 2.27 -19.07 23.68
CA ASP A 408 1.08 -19.93 23.68
C ASP A 408 1.41 -21.21 24.46
N PRO A 409 0.68 -21.55 25.54
CA PRO A 409 0.94 -22.79 26.28
C PRO A 409 0.85 -24.06 25.41
N ALA A 410 0.10 -24.04 24.32
CA ALA A 410 -0.04 -25.16 23.40
C ALA A 410 1.09 -25.24 22.34
N ALA A 411 1.86 -24.14 22.17
CA ALA A 411 2.91 -24.04 21.17
C ALA A 411 4.01 -23.09 21.66
N LEU A 412 4.85 -23.57 22.56
CA LEU A 412 5.94 -22.79 23.14
C LEU A 412 6.95 -22.35 22.07
N VAL A 413 7.34 -21.10 22.12
CA VAL A 413 8.33 -20.49 21.21
C VAL A 413 9.57 -20.14 22.00
N LEU A 414 10.75 -20.53 21.47
CA LEU A 414 12.03 -20.12 22.07
C LEU A 414 12.21 -18.61 21.91
N PRO A 415 12.45 -17.85 23.00
CA PRO A 415 12.77 -16.44 22.90
C PRO A 415 14.06 -16.23 22.11
N PRO A 416 14.13 -15.23 21.24
CA PRO A 416 15.41 -14.84 20.64
C PRO A 416 16.32 -14.17 21.67
N TYR A 417 17.64 -14.19 21.42
CA TYR A 417 18.59 -13.46 22.24
C TYR A 417 18.39 -11.95 22.14
N ASP A 418 18.44 -11.26 23.25
CA ASP A 418 18.62 -9.81 23.32
C ASP A 418 20.03 -9.43 22.84
N ARG A 419 20.16 -8.29 22.17
CA ARG A 419 21.43 -7.73 21.69
C ARG A 419 21.65 -6.36 22.31
N MET A 420 22.54 -6.31 23.32
CA MET A 420 22.67 -5.09 24.16
C MET A 420 24.07 -4.86 24.71
N PRO A 421 24.89 -4.05 24.03
CA PRO A 421 24.74 -3.45 22.72
C PRO A 421 25.21 -4.35 21.58
N GLN A 422 24.86 -3.97 20.35
CA GLN A 422 25.49 -4.43 19.12
C GLN A 422 26.12 -3.23 18.41
N LEU A 423 27.40 -3.32 18.10
CA LEU A 423 28.15 -2.30 17.37
C LEU A 423 28.67 -2.93 16.08
N SER A 424 28.28 -2.42 14.94
CA SER A 424 28.73 -2.92 13.64
C SER A 424 29.36 -1.83 12.78
N ALA A 425 30.30 -2.23 11.96
CA ALA A 425 30.98 -1.39 10.97
C ALA A 425 31.07 -2.13 9.65
N GLU A 426 30.52 -1.51 8.60
CA GLU A 426 30.60 -2.01 7.23
C GLU A 426 31.35 -1.01 6.36
N SER A 427 32.40 -1.48 5.69
CA SER A 427 33.13 -0.67 4.72
C SER A 427 32.36 -0.56 3.40
N PRO A 428 32.59 0.49 2.60
CA PRO A 428 32.27 0.48 1.19
C PRO A 428 33.07 -0.61 0.47
N GLU A 429 32.68 -0.84 -0.78
CA GLU A 429 33.56 -1.59 -1.72
C GLU A 429 34.74 -0.70 -2.07
N TYR A 430 35.84 -0.88 -1.31
CA TYR A 430 37.04 -0.10 -1.50
C TYR A 430 37.88 -0.68 -2.64
N ARG A 431 38.27 0.16 -3.60
CA ARG A 431 39.07 -0.20 -4.78
C ARG A 431 40.45 0.47 -4.75
N PRO A 432 41.38 -0.07 -3.96
CA PRO A 432 42.67 0.60 -3.68
C PRO A 432 43.67 0.55 -4.84
N PHE A 433 43.48 -0.35 -5.79
CA PHE A 433 44.39 -0.57 -6.89
C PHE A 433 44.00 0.23 -8.15
N SER A 434 44.94 0.44 -9.05
CA SER A 434 44.70 1.03 -10.38
C SER A 434 43.70 0.18 -11.20
N ASP A 435 43.72 -1.15 -11.02
CA ASP A 435 42.73 -2.03 -11.57
C ASP A 435 41.44 -2.00 -10.69
N LYS A 436 40.46 -1.26 -11.14
CA LYS A 436 39.17 -1.07 -10.46
C LYS A 436 38.34 -2.36 -10.31
N ARG A 437 38.79 -3.47 -10.88
CA ARG A 437 38.17 -4.81 -10.72
C ARG A 437 38.47 -5.42 -9.35
N PHE A 438 39.52 -5.00 -8.69
CA PHE A 438 39.84 -5.42 -7.31
C PHE A 438 38.98 -4.65 -6.32
N GLU A 439 38.26 -5.39 -5.46
CA GLU A 439 37.39 -4.86 -4.42
C GLU A 439 37.76 -5.45 -3.06
N LEU A 440 37.92 -4.58 -2.09
CA LEU A 440 38.07 -4.96 -0.68
C LEU A 440 36.78 -4.57 0.07
N LYS A 441 36.28 -5.47 0.92
CA LYS A 441 35.17 -5.22 1.81
C LYS A 441 35.47 -5.73 3.21
N LEU A 442 35.08 -4.97 4.23
CA LEU A 442 35.24 -5.33 5.63
C LEU A 442 33.85 -5.20 6.31
N SER A 443 33.44 -6.27 7.01
CA SER A 443 32.29 -6.27 7.90
C SER A 443 32.72 -6.70 9.28
N SER A 444 32.44 -5.91 10.30
CA SER A 444 32.82 -6.19 11.69
C SER A 444 31.66 -5.91 12.62
N ASP A 445 31.55 -6.71 13.68
CA ASP A 445 30.48 -6.58 14.66
C ASP A 445 30.97 -7.02 16.05
N ILE A 446 30.56 -6.28 17.07
CA ILE A 446 30.74 -6.65 18.47
C ILE A 446 29.36 -6.61 19.13
N THR A 447 28.89 -7.75 19.58
CA THR A 447 27.55 -7.89 20.16
C THR A 447 27.62 -8.59 21.51
N ARG A 448 26.91 -8.02 22.49
CA ARG A 448 26.57 -8.72 23.72
C ARG A 448 25.22 -9.39 23.55
N PHE A 449 25.19 -10.71 23.63
CA PHE A 449 23.99 -11.53 23.61
C PHE A 449 23.57 -11.88 25.05
N GLN A 450 22.31 -11.69 25.33
CA GLN A 450 21.72 -12.03 26.62
C GLN A 450 20.45 -12.84 26.39
N TYR A 451 20.42 -14.07 26.96
CA TYR A 451 19.19 -14.87 26.90
C TYR A 451 18.25 -14.45 28.03
N PRO A 452 16.93 -14.37 27.82
CA PRO A 452 15.99 -13.86 28.83
C PRO A 452 15.94 -14.65 30.13
N ASN A 453 16.34 -15.92 30.10
CA ASN A 453 16.46 -16.77 31.26
C ASN A 453 17.84 -17.48 31.27
N ALA A 454 18.20 -18.14 32.36
CA ALA A 454 19.51 -18.77 32.51
C ALA A 454 19.64 -20.15 31.80
N ALA A 455 18.69 -20.52 30.95
CA ALA A 455 18.66 -21.83 30.28
C ALA A 455 19.68 -21.97 29.15
N LEU A 456 20.13 -20.87 28.55
CA LEU A 456 21.11 -20.84 27.48
C LEU A 456 22.22 -19.82 27.79
N PRO A 457 23.46 -20.05 27.23
CA PRO A 457 24.60 -19.18 27.51
C PRO A 457 24.41 -17.75 27.05
N SER A 458 24.81 -16.80 27.84
CA SER A 458 24.93 -15.39 27.49
C SER A 458 26.40 -15.02 27.30
N GLY A 459 26.72 -14.01 26.50
CA GLY A 459 28.11 -13.65 26.27
C GLY A 459 28.33 -12.58 25.24
N TYR A 460 29.58 -12.38 24.90
CA TYR A 460 30.02 -11.43 23.88
C TYR A 460 30.52 -12.19 22.66
N ARG A 461 30.16 -11.70 21.48
CA ARG A 461 30.77 -12.12 20.21
C ARG A 461 31.34 -10.89 19.52
N ALA A 462 32.61 -11.00 19.11
CA ALA A 462 33.25 -10.05 18.22
C ALA A 462 33.66 -10.77 16.95
N TYR A 463 33.24 -10.31 15.78
CA TYR A 463 33.74 -10.84 14.52
C TYR A 463 34.24 -9.75 13.58
N SER A 464 35.13 -10.14 12.67
CA SER A 464 35.57 -9.34 11.56
C SER A 464 35.71 -10.24 10.33
N TYR A 465 35.08 -9.89 9.24
CA TYR A 465 35.15 -10.57 7.96
C TYR A 465 35.69 -9.64 6.89
N GLY A 466 36.95 -9.80 6.54
CA GLY A 466 37.60 -9.09 5.44
C GLY A 466 37.55 -9.93 4.18
N THR A 467 37.16 -9.36 3.05
CA THR A 467 37.15 -10.04 1.75
C THR A 467 37.86 -9.23 0.69
N MET A 468 38.51 -9.95 -0.22
CA MET A 468 39.13 -9.44 -1.44
C MET A 468 38.52 -10.20 -2.63
N ALA A 469 38.00 -9.48 -3.60
CA ALA A 469 37.44 -10.05 -4.83
C ALA A 469 38.07 -9.37 -6.05
N TRP A 470 38.23 -10.13 -7.12
CA TRP A 470 38.55 -9.58 -8.43
C TRP A 470 37.41 -9.88 -9.40
N LYS A 471 36.72 -8.85 -9.86
CA LYS A 471 35.55 -8.95 -10.71
C LYS A 471 35.93 -8.73 -12.18
N TYR A 472 35.89 -9.79 -12.96
CA TYR A 472 35.98 -9.71 -14.41
C TYR A 472 34.59 -9.88 -15.00
N GLU A 473 34.11 -8.88 -15.72
CA GLU A 473 32.77 -8.90 -16.32
C GLU A 473 32.81 -8.35 -17.75
N THR A 474 32.22 -9.12 -18.65
CA THR A 474 31.96 -8.77 -20.04
C THR A 474 30.47 -9.03 -20.35
N PRO A 475 29.93 -8.57 -21.47
CA PRO A 475 28.55 -8.91 -21.85
C PRO A 475 28.24 -10.41 -21.90
N GLY A 476 29.22 -11.23 -22.31
CA GLY A 476 29.06 -12.67 -22.47
C GLY A 476 29.60 -13.54 -21.34
N ALA A 477 30.34 -13.00 -20.36
CA ALA A 477 30.96 -13.82 -19.32
C ALA A 477 31.28 -12.98 -18.07
N PHE A 478 31.29 -13.65 -16.92
CA PHE A 478 31.87 -13.09 -15.70
C PHE A 478 32.72 -14.14 -14.98
N LEU A 479 33.73 -13.65 -14.21
CA LEU A 479 34.55 -14.47 -13.36
C LEU A 479 34.93 -13.65 -12.11
N THR A 480 34.65 -14.19 -10.92
CA THR A 480 34.91 -13.54 -9.64
C THR A 480 35.61 -14.49 -8.67
N PRO A 481 36.95 -14.59 -8.71
CA PRO A 481 37.70 -15.16 -7.59
C PRO A 481 37.59 -14.25 -6.37
N LYS A 482 37.34 -14.87 -5.22
CA LYS A 482 37.18 -14.18 -3.92
C LYS A 482 37.91 -14.94 -2.83
N MET A 483 38.58 -14.20 -1.98
CA MET A 483 39.22 -14.71 -0.76
C MET A 483 38.73 -13.88 0.42
N GLY A 484 38.42 -14.54 1.52
CA GLY A 484 37.99 -13.88 2.75
C GLY A 484 38.61 -14.52 3.98
N LEU A 485 38.77 -13.74 5.02
CA LEU A 485 39.20 -14.22 6.33
C LEU A 485 38.18 -13.80 7.37
N HIS A 486 37.49 -14.80 7.98
CA HIS A 486 36.52 -14.62 9.04
C HIS A 486 37.12 -14.93 10.39
N VAL A 487 37.31 -13.90 11.23
CA VAL A 487 37.81 -14.02 12.60
C VAL A 487 36.72 -13.76 13.58
N THR A 488 36.49 -14.65 14.53
CA THR A 488 35.44 -14.52 15.54
C THR A 488 35.98 -14.87 16.90
N ARG A 489 35.66 -14.06 17.91
CA ARG A 489 35.98 -14.32 19.32
C ARG A 489 34.73 -14.33 20.15
N TYR A 490 34.62 -15.34 21.02
CA TYR A 490 33.54 -15.48 21.99
C TYR A 490 34.09 -15.33 23.40
N LYS A 491 33.32 -14.62 24.24
CA LYS A 491 33.56 -14.56 25.69
C LYS A 491 32.21 -14.75 26.40
N LEU A 492 32.09 -15.86 27.11
CA LEU A 492 30.83 -16.20 27.82
C LEU A 492 30.76 -15.49 29.17
N VAL A 493 29.55 -15.38 29.69
CA VAL A 493 29.22 -14.88 31.02
C VAL A 493 28.58 -16.01 31.78
N GLY A 494 29.27 -16.50 32.83
CA GLY A 494 28.91 -17.72 33.57
C GLY A 494 29.60 -18.96 33.03
N ASP A 495 29.56 -20.01 33.80
CA ASP A 495 30.14 -21.31 33.43
C ASP A 495 29.05 -22.22 32.86
N PHE A 496 29.36 -22.83 31.74
CA PHE A 496 28.51 -23.76 31.02
C PHE A 496 29.34 -24.99 30.60
N ASP A 497 28.85 -26.18 30.92
CA ASP A 497 29.60 -27.42 30.67
C ASP A 497 29.86 -27.67 29.17
N ASP A 498 28.93 -27.28 28.31
CA ASP A 498 28.94 -27.55 26.86
C ASP A 498 29.55 -26.41 26.03
N TYR A 499 29.87 -25.25 26.64
CA TYR A 499 30.31 -24.07 25.89
C TYR A 499 31.51 -23.39 26.53
N ARG A 500 32.43 -22.88 25.69
CA ARG A 500 33.67 -22.22 26.17
C ARG A 500 34.00 -20.95 25.43
N ASP A 501 34.82 -20.12 26.08
CA ASP A 501 35.50 -19.01 25.45
C ASP A 501 36.35 -19.52 24.30
N SER A 502 36.18 -18.97 23.14
CA SER A 502 36.85 -19.47 21.93
C SER A 502 37.22 -18.35 20.94
N THR A 503 38.26 -18.64 20.18
CA THR A 503 38.64 -17.79 19.03
C THR A 503 38.70 -18.69 17.80
N ARG A 504 38.04 -18.26 16.75
CA ARG A 504 37.94 -19.00 15.49
C ARG A 504 38.41 -18.15 14.34
N VAL A 505 39.32 -18.75 13.52
CA VAL A 505 39.79 -18.14 12.27
C VAL A 505 39.48 -19.07 11.11
N VAL A 506 38.70 -18.59 10.17
CA VAL A 506 38.21 -19.37 9.03
C VAL A 506 38.53 -18.65 7.73
N PRO A 507 39.48 -19.16 6.92
CA PRO A 507 39.60 -18.67 5.55
C PRO A 507 38.45 -19.19 4.68
N ILE A 508 37.95 -18.34 3.80
CA ILE A 508 36.86 -18.65 2.87
C ILE A 508 37.37 -18.29 1.49
N THR A 509 37.36 -19.26 0.58
CA THR A 509 37.79 -19.01 -0.80
C THR A 509 36.67 -19.45 -1.74
N SER A 510 36.40 -18.66 -2.76
CA SER A 510 35.42 -19.01 -3.79
C SER A 510 35.87 -18.54 -5.17
N LEU A 511 35.43 -19.25 -6.18
CA LEU A 511 35.60 -18.91 -7.59
C LEU A 511 34.22 -19.04 -8.24
N ASP A 512 33.61 -17.92 -8.59
CA ASP A 512 32.28 -17.84 -9.22
C ASP A 512 32.40 -17.35 -10.65
N GLY A 513 31.85 -18.07 -11.59
CA GLY A 513 31.90 -17.71 -12.99
C GLY A 513 30.67 -18.16 -13.76
N GLY A 514 30.39 -17.47 -14.84
CA GLY A 514 29.25 -17.77 -15.70
C GLY A 514 29.41 -17.23 -17.10
N LEU A 515 28.66 -17.82 -18.00
CA LEU A 515 28.60 -17.42 -19.41
C LEU A 515 27.17 -16.99 -19.74
N ARG A 516 27.04 -16.14 -20.75
CA ARG A 516 25.74 -15.69 -21.28
C ARG A 516 25.72 -15.91 -22.79
N PHE A 517 24.80 -16.72 -23.21
CA PHE A 517 24.53 -16.99 -24.63
C PHE A 517 23.15 -16.46 -24.97
N GLU A 518 22.99 -15.95 -26.19
CA GLU A 518 21.70 -15.48 -26.71
C GLU A 518 21.44 -16.07 -28.08
N ARG A 519 20.17 -16.40 -28.33
CA ARG A 519 19.71 -16.81 -29.67
C ARG A 519 18.27 -16.39 -29.90
N ASN A 520 17.92 -16.20 -31.16
CA ASN A 520 16.52 -16.11 -31.56
C ASN A 520 15.88 -17.50 -31.48
N SER A 521 14.70 -17.60 -30.92
CA SER A 521 13.94 -18.83 -30.75
C SER A 521 12.45 -18.56 -30.98
N SER A 522 11.67 -19.61 -31.17
CA SER A 522 10.22 -19.52 -31.23
C SER A 522 9.57 -20.59 -30.35
N ILE A 523 8.49 -20.23 -29.64
CA ILE A 523 7.67 -21.16 -28.86
C ILE A 523 6.21 -20.93 -29.26
N PHE A 524 5.52 -21.98 -29.65
CA PHE A 524 4.13 -21.94 -30.12
C PHE A 524 3.88 -20.85 -31.20
N GLY A 525 4.85 -20.68 -32.11
CA GLY A 525 4.75 -19.69 -33.21
C GLY A 525 5.09 -18.24 -32.84
N ASN A 526 5.33 -17.90 -31.57
CA ASN A 526 5.76 -16.56 -31.14
C ASN A 526 7.30 -16.49 -31.11
N ALA A 527 7.86 -15.39 -31.59
CA ALA A 527 9.29 -15.13 -31.57
C ALA A 527 9.76 -14.68 -30.18
N PHE A 528 10.95 -15.15 -29.76
CA PHE A 528 11.59 -14.78 -28.49
C PHE A 528 13.11 -14.65 -28.66
N ILE A 529 13.72 -13.83 -27.83
CA ILE A 529 15.16 -13.88 -27.58
C ILE A 529 15.36 -14.84 -26.40
N GLN A 530 16.02 -15.98 -26.65
CA GLN A 530 16.34 -16.94 -25.60
C GLN A 530 17.76 -16.74 -25.12
N THR A 531 17.94 -16.58 -23.78
CA THR A 531 19.26 -16.64 -23.15
C THR A 531 19.54 -18.02 -22.58
N LEU A 532 20.79 -18.38 -22.50
CA LEU A 532 21.28 -19.54 -21.77
C LEU A 532 22.46 -19.09 -20.91
N GLU A 533 22.30 -19.20 -19.59
CA GLU A 533 23.22 -18.64 -18.59
C GLU A 533 23.73 -19.75 -17.67
N PRO A 534 24.74 -20.57 -18.09
CA PRO A 534 25.39 -21.51 -17.21
C PRO A 534 26.27 -20.74 -16.19
N ARG A 535 26.25 -21.20 -14.94
CA ARG A 535 27.01 -20.66 -13.82
C ARG A 535 27.63 -21.81 -13.03
N ALA A 536 28.90 -21.65 -12.65
CA ALA A 536 29.61 -22.56 -11.80
C ALA A 536 30.31 -21.78 -10.66
N MET A 537 30.16 -22.27 -9.43
CA MET A 537 30.83 -21.70 -8.27
C MET A 537 31.51 -22.81 -7.49
N PHE A 538 32.84 -22.72 -7.37
CA PHE A 538 33.63 -23.56 -6.45
C PHE A 538 33.84 -22.79 -5.16
N SER A 539 33.66 -23.44 -4.01
CA SER A 539 33.90 -22.86 -2.70
C SER A 539 34.68 -23.83 -1.80
N TYR A 540 35.63 -23.27 -1.06
CA TYR A 540 36.45 -24.00 -0.10
C TYR A 540 36.49 -23.29 1.24
N ILE A 541 36.04 -23.97 2.30
CA ILE A 541 36.11 -23.55 3.70
C ILE A 541 36.62 -24.74 4.51
N PRO A 542 37.79 -24.66 5.12
CA PRO A 542 38.38 -25.75 5.92
C PRO A 542 37.55 -25.94 7.20
N TYR A 543 37.51 -27.20 7.66
CA TYR A 543 36.92 -27.52 8.95
C TYR A 543 37.59 -26.76 10.10
N ARG A 544 36.77 -26.21 11.00
CA ARG A 544 37.19 -25.71 12.31
C ARG A 544 36.19 -26.24 13.32
N ASP A 545 36.67 -26.76 14.44
CA ASP A 545 35.79 -27.22 15.51
C ASP A 545 35.00 -26.04 16.09
N GLN A 546 33.69 -26.18 16.16
CA GLN A 546 32.72 -25.16 16.60
C GLN A 546 31.71 -25.77 17.58
N ARG A 547 31.92 -26.99 18.10
CA ARG A 547 30.94 -27.69 18.92
C ARG A 547 30.72 -26.99 20.25
N GLU A 548 31.81 -26.49 20.87
CA GLU A 548 31.78 -25.77 22.14
C GLU A 548 31.46 -24.25 21.97
N THR A 549 31.17 -23.82 20.73
CA THR A 549 30.79 -22.43 20.44
C THR A 549 29.30 -22.24 20.62
N PRO A 550 28.82 -21.21 21.33
CA PRO A 550 27.39 -20.96 21.49
C PRO A 550 26.71 -20.65 20.16
N VAL A 551 25.39 -20.79 20.12
CA VAL A 551 24.54 -20.40 18.99
C VAL A 551 23.64 -19.27 19.42
N PHE A 552 23.96 -18.03 19.03
CA PHE A 552 23.22 -16.84 19.40
C PHE A 552 22.21 -16.42 18.32
N ASP A 553 22.65 -16.39 17.05
CA ASP A 553 21.85 -15.86 15.95
C ASP A 553 21.96 -16.68 14.65
N THR A 554 22.53 -17.87 14.73
CA THR A 554 22.72 -18.71 13.55
C THR A 554 21.55 -19.68 13.36
N ALA A 555 21.14 -19.83 12.12
CA ALA A 555 20.18 -20.82 11.67
C ALA A 555 20.63 -21.42 10.33
N LEU A 556 20.13 -22.61 10.01
CA LEU A 556 20.32 -23.20 8.68
C LEU A 556 19.52 -22.37 7.66
N ALA A 557 20.19 -21.91 6.61
CA ALA A 557 19.54 -21.18 5.53
C ALA A 557 18.60 -22.09 4.75
N ASP A 558 17.47 -21.56 4.30
CA ASP A 558 16.57 -22.31 3.43
C ASP A 558 17.21 -22.55 2.07
N PHE A 559 17.37 -23.82 1.69
CA PHE A 559 18.08 -24.20 0.48
C PHE A 559 17.26 -23.88 -0.76
N ASN A 560 17.67 -22.90 -1.52
CA ASN A 560 17.07 -22.42 -2.75
C ASN A 560 18.16 -22.07 -3.79
N TYR A 561 17.75 -21.58 -4.97
CA TYR A 561 18.69 -21.27 -6.05
C TYR A 561 19.71 -20.17 -5.68
N LEU A 562 19.36 -19.19 -4.81
CA LEU A 562 20.30 -18.20 -4.33
C LEU A 562 21.30 -18.82 -3.37
N GLN A 563 20.83 -19.69 -2.47
CA GLN A 563 21.68 -20.43 -1.54
C GLN A 563 22.59 -21.45 -2.23
N LEU A 564 22.22 -21.91 -3.42
CA LEU A 564 23.09 -22.78 -4.22
C LEU A 564 24.46 -22.16 -4.48
N PHE A 565 24.49 -20.84 -4.70
CA PHE A 565 25.71 -20.07 -4.96
C PHE A 565 26.19 -19.27 -3.73
N SER A 566 25.87 -19.73 -2.51
CA SER A 566 26.41 -19.17 -1.27
C SER A 566 27.61 -19.97 -0.76
N GLU A 567 28.55 -19.31 -0.14
CA GLU A 567 29.74 -19.94 0.47
C GLU A 567 29.37 -20.70 1.74
N ASN A 568 28.55 -20.08 2.62
CA ASN A 568 28.10 -20.65 3.87
C ASN A 568 26.65 -21.12 3.79
N ARG A 569 26.35 -22.31 4.34
CA ARG A 569 24.98 -22.83 4.42
C ARG A 569 24.16 -22.26 5.60
N TYR A 570 24.79 -21.55 6.49
CA TYR A 570 24.17 -20.94 7.66
C TYR A 570 23.99 -19.43 7.45
N VAL A 571 22.92 -18.89 8.00
CA VAL A 571 22.77 -17.47 8.26
C VAL A 571 23.31 -17.16 9.66
N GLY A 572 23.64 -15.89 9.95
CA GLY A 572 24.30 -15.51 11.21
C GLY A 572 25.82 -15.78 11.17
N GLN A 573 26.47 -15.63 12.31
CA GLN A 573 27.94 -15.67 12.38
C GLN A 573 28.52 -16.75 13.33
N ASP A 574 27.65 -17.51 14.03
CA ASP A 574 28.12 -18.48 15.02
C ASP A 574 28.58 -19.78 14.38
N ARG A 575 28.03 -20.15 13.23
CA ARG A 575 28.47 -21.32 12.47
C ARG A 575 28.90 -20.90 11.08
N ILE A 576 30.13 -21.26 10.74
CA ILE A 576 30.66 -21.21 9.39
C ILE A 576 30.86 -22.66 8.96
N GLY A 577 30.05 -23.14 8.03
CA GLY A 577 30.07 -24.53 7.60
C GLY A 577 31.35 -24.87 6.82
N ASP A 578 32.01 -25.92 7.21
CA ASP A 578 33.10 -26.49 6.43
C ASP A 578 32.59 -27.03 5.11
N THR A 579 33.27 -26.75 4.02
CA THR A 579 32.85 -27.19 2.71
C THR A 579 33.96 -27.18 1.69
N GLN A 580 33.92 -28.16 0.81
CA GLN A 580 34.58 -28.15 -0.48
C GLN A 580 33.53 -28.57 -1.49
N HIS A 581 33.00 -27.61 -2.23
CA HIS A 581 31.88 -27.91 -3.13
C HIS A 581 31.96 -27.17 -4.47
N LEU A 582 31.32 -27.76 -5.46
CA LEU A 582 31.06 -27.17 -6.76
C LEU A 582 29.56 -27.03 -6.94
N SER A 583 29.06 -25.81 -7.04
CA SER A 583 27.67 -25.53 -7.42
C SER A 583 27.59 -25.28 -8.91
N LEU A 584 26.70 -26.01 -9.57
CA LEU A 584 26.41 -25.84 -10.98
C LEU A 584 24.96 -25.40 -11.15
N GLY A 585 24.74 -24.45 -12.02
CA GLY A 585 23.39 -23.99 -12.35
C GLY A 585 23.29 -23.52 -13.78
N VAL A 586 22.10 -23.60 -14.31
CA VAL A 586 21.77 -23.05 -15.61
C VAL A 586 20.45 -22.31 -15.53
N THR A 587 20.43 -21.13 -16.09
CA THR A 587 19.22 -20.32 -16.25
C THR A 587 18.97 -20.13 -17.75
N SER A 588 17.75 -20.34 -18.19
CA SER A 588 17.32 -19.98 -19.54
C SER A 588 16.13 -19.03 -19.42
N ARG A 589 16.18 -17.92 -20.15
CA ARG A 589 15.11 -16.91 -20.18
C ARG A 589 14.62 -16.73 -21.59
N TRP A 590 13.34 -16.49 -21.72
CA TRP A 590 12.71 -16.13 -22.97
C TRP A 590 12.16 -14.72 -22.84
N LEU A 591 12.75 -13.81 -23.58
CA LEU A 591 12.42 -12.39 -23.59
C LEU A 591 11.59 -12.07 -24.84
N ASP A 592 10.59 -11.25 -24.66
CA ASP A 592 9.82 -10.69 -25.76
C ASP A 592 10.70 -9.76 -26.60
N PRO A 593 10.82 -9.92 -27.93
CA PRO A 593 11.78 -9.17 -28.74
C PRO A 593 11.54 -7.66 -28.72
N ASP A 594 10.27 -7.23 -28.68
CA ASP A 594 9.89 -5.83 -28.80
C ASP A 594 9.94 -5.11 -27.44
N SER A 595 9.39 -5.73 -26.41
CA SER A 595 9.27 -5.12 -25.07
C SER A 595 10.42 -5.47 -24.11
N GLN A 596 11.29 -6.43 -24.48
CA GLN A 596 12.37 -7.00 -23.66
C GLN A 596 11.88 -7.59 -22.33
N LYS A 597 10.58 -7.81 -22.20
CA LYS A 597 9.97 -8.38 -20.99
C LYS A 597 10.22 -9.88 -20.93
N GLU A 598 10.61 -10.36 -19.75
CA GLU A 598 10.78 -11.79 -19.51
C GLU A 598 9.41 -12.49 -19.51
N ARG A 599 9.25 -13.43 -20.43
CA ARG A 599 8.04 -14.26 -20.59
C ARG A 599 8.14 -15.57 -19.85
N LEU A 600 9.31 -16.20 -19.86
CA LEU A 600 9.57 -17.45 -19.18
C LEU A 600 11.01 -17.48 -18.68
N ARG A 601 11.20 -18.01 -17.49
CA ARG A 601 12.50 -18.32 -16.90
C ARG A 601 12.48 -19.74 -16.37
N VAL A 602 13.46 -20.52 -16.74
CA VAL A 602 13.70 -21.87 -16.23
C VAL A 602 15.08 -21.90 -15.59
N THR A 603 15.17 -22.42 -14.37
CA THR A 603 16.44 -22.62 -13.66
C THR A 603 16.57 -24.06 -13.21
N LEU A 604 17.77 -24.58 -13.31
CA LEU A 604 18.16 -25.89 -12.82
C LEU A 604 19.49 -25.74 -12.09
N GLY A 605 19.64 -26.40 -10.95
CA GLY A 605 20.94 -26.36 -10.26
C GLY A 605 21.11 -27.43 -9.20
N GLU A 606 22.36 -27.79 -8.97
CA GLU A 606 22.78 -28.80 -8.01
C GLU A 606 24.16 -28.42 -7.44
N ARG A 607 24.43 -28.84 -6.22
CA ARG A 607 25.74 -28.69 -5.56
C ARG A 607 26.37 -30.04 -5.27
N PHE A 608 27.61 -30.21 -5.65
CA PHE A 608 28.41 -31.42 -5.44
C PHE A 608 29.42 -31.17 -4.32
N TYR A 609 29.47 -32.06 -3.34
CA TYR A 609 30.35 -31.95 -2.18
C TYR A 609 31.49 -32.95 -2.31
N PHE A 610 32.75 -32.48 -2.07
CA PHE A 610 33.95 -33.30 -2.15
C PHE A 610 34.44 -33.68 -0.75
N ASN A 611 33.79 -33.21 0.32
CA ASN A 611 34.10 -33.57 1.70
C ASN A 611 32.81 -33.74 2.52
N LYS A 612 32.88 -34.48 3.62
CA LYS A 612 31.83 -34.55 4.63
C LYS A 612 31.76 -33.23 5.37
N GLN A 613 30.57 -32.71 5.55
CA GLN A 613 30.33 -31.48 6.29
C GLN A 613 30.16 -31.80 7.79
N GLN A 614 31.17 -31.41 8.60
CA GLN A 614 31.23 -31.75 10.01
C GLN A 614 30.58 -30.70 10.93
N VAL A 615 30.57 -29.44 10.48
CA VAL A 615 29.94 -28.35 11.27
C VAL A 615 28.43 -28.44 11.16
N THR A 616 27.72 -28.60 12.29
CA THR A 616 26.24 -28.73 12.39
C THR A 616 25.67 -27.83 13.48
N LEU A 617 24.32 -27.68 13.47
CA LEU A 617 23.52 -27.02 14.52
C LEU A 617 22.68 -28.03 15.33
N GLY A 618 23.14 -29.30 15.38
CA GLY A 618 22.39 -30.41 16.00
C GLY A 618 21.75 -31.32 14.98
N GLU A 619 21.70 -30.95 13.69
CA GLU A 619 21.32 -31.86 12.62
C GLU A 619 22.41 -32.91 12.36
N ILE A 620 22.02 -34.06 11.81
CA ILE A 620 22.95 -35.09 11.40
C ILE A 620 23.91 -34.52 10.33
N ALA A 621 25.21 -34.76 10.52
CA ALA A 621 26.21 -34.35 9.54
C ALA A 621 25.89 -34.92 8.14
N ARG A 622 25.91 -34.06 7.13
CA ARG A 622 25.60 -34.46 5.76
C ARG A 622 26.72 -35.36 5.22
N ASP A 623 26.34 -36.57 4.85
CA ASP A 623 27.24 -37.61 4.31
C ASP A 623 27.02 -37.84 2.79
N ARG A 624 26.17 -37.08 2.15
CA ARG A 624 25.84 -37.16 0.72
C ARG A 624 26.83 -36.34 -0.11
N ASN A 625 27.16 -36.86 -1.29
CA ASN A 625 28.09 -36.21 -2.22
C ASN A 625 27.41 -35.09 -3.05
N SER A 626 26.07 -34.98 -3.01
CA SER A 626 25.38 -33.90 -3.70
C SER A 626 24.21 -33.34 -2.87
N SER A 627 23.79 -32.18 -3.21
CA SER A 627 22.55 -31.56 -2.69
C SER A 627 21.34 -32.16 -3.40
N ASP A 628 20.17 -31.71 -2.99
CA ASP A 628 18.98 -31.91 -3.80
C ASP A 628 19.07 -31.07 -5.07
N VAL A 629 18.51 -31.59 -6.16
CA VAL A 629 18.37 -30.86 -7.42
C VAL A 629 17.28 -29.82 -7.30
N LEU A 630 17.59 -28.58 -7.61
CA LEU A 630 16.67 -27.47 -7.62
C LEU A 630 16.17 -27.20 -9.04
N ILE A 631 14.88 -27.19 -9.21
CA ILE A 631 14.20 -26.92 -10.48
C ILE A 631 13.21 -25.79 -10.25
N SER A 632 13.25 -24.76 -11.07
CA SER A 632 12.25 -23.70 -11.04
C SER A 632 11.88 -23.28 -12.46
N ALA A 633 10.61 -23.10 -12.70
CA ALA A 633 10.08 -22.51 -13.93
C ALA A 633 9.04 -21.48 -13.56
N GLN A 634 9.21 -20.27 -14.04
CA GLN A 634 8.24 -19.20 -13.79
C GLN A 634 8.10 -18.33 -15.02
N GLY A 635 6.89 -17.86 -15.30
CA GLY A 635 6.70 -16.96 -16.41
C GLY A 635 5.27 -16.61 -16.71
N ARG A 636 5.14 -15.58 -17.53
CA ARG A 636 3.89 -15.10 -18.08
C ARG A 636 3.72 -15.74 -19.48
N VAL A 637 3.16 -16.94 -19.50
CA VAL A 637 2.95 -17.72 -20.72
C VAL A 637 2.11 -16.97 -21.76
N THR A 638 1.08 -16.27 -21.28
CA THR A 638 0.32 -15.28 -22.04
C THR A 638 0.18 -14.01 -21.20
N ASP A 639 -0.34 -12.94 -21.77
CA ASP A 639 -0.59 -11.71 -20.98
C ASP A 639 -1.56 -11.96 -19.81
N ALA A 640 -2.43 -12.95 -19.95
CA ALA A 640 -3.42 -13.32 -18.95
C ALA A 640 -2.97 -14.43 -17.99
N LEU A 641 -1.99 -15.29 -18.38
CA LEU A 641 -1.63 -16.48 -17.64
C LEU A 641 -0.19 -16.45 -17.13
N PHE A 642 -0.04 -16.44 -15.80
CA PHE A 642 1.22 -16.61 -15.11
C PHE A 642 1.29 -18.01 -14.48
N VAL A 643 2.42 -18.69 -14.65
CA VAL A 643 2.69 -20.02 -14.09
C VAL A 643 3.99 -19.98 -13.32
N GLU A 644 4.01 -20.65 -12.18
CA GLU A 644 5.18 -20.85 -11.35
C GLU A 644 5.25 -22.30 -10.89
N ALA A 645 6.40 -22.94 -11.05
CA ALA A 645 6.67 -24.29 -10.58
C ALA A 645 8.06 -24.35 -9.95
N ASN A 646 8.15 -24.81 -8.71
CA ASN A 646 9.39 -25.01 -7.99
C ASN A 646 9.44 -26.45 -7.46
N ALA A 647 10.57 -27.13 -7.59
CA ALA A 647 10.78 -28.45 -7.06
C ALA A 647 12.19 -28.59 -6.48
N GLN A 648 12.30 -29.29 -5.39
CA GLN A 648 13.54 -29.75 -4.76
C GLN A 648 13.49 -31.27 -4.72
N TYR A 649 14.33 -31.91 -5.54
CA TYR A 649 14.36 -33.36 -5.74
C TYR A 649 15.64 -33.94 -5.15
N ASN A 650 15.50 -34.90 -4.26
CA ASN A 650 16.56 -35.67 -3.67
C ASN A 650 16.86 -36.89 -4.52
N ALA A 651 17.90 -36.78 -5.34
CA ALA A 651 18.30 -37.86 -6.24
C ALA A 651 18.76 -39.15 -5.53
N SER A 652 19.38 -38.98 -4.34
CA SER A 652 19.91 -40.12 -3.56
C SER A 652 18.80 -40.96 -2.94
N LEU A 653 17.66 -40.33 -2.59
CA LEU A 653 16.49 -41.02 -2.02
C LEU A 653 15.40 -41.27 -3.03
N GLY A 654 15.55 -40.79 -4.27
CA GLY A 654 14.53 -40.91 -5.32
C GLY A 654 13.20 -40.24 -4.99
N GLN A 655 13.24 -39.12 -4.21
CA GLN A 655 12.01 -38.48 -3.73
C GLN A 655 12.07 -36.96 -3.80
N THR A 656 10.89 -36.34 -3.94
CA THR A 656 10.74 -34.88 -3.91
C THR A 656 10.55 -34.43 -2.47
N GLU A 657 11.43 -33.55 -1.99
CA GLU A 657 11.39 -33.00 -0.63
C GLU A 657 10.40 -31.83 -0.55
N ARG A 658 10.42 -30.98 -1.57
CA ARG A 658 9.55 -29.81 -1.65
C ARG A 658 9.10 -29.61 -3.08
N TYR A 659 7.85 -29.20 -3.25
CA TYR A 659 7.38 -28.68 -4.52
C TYR A 659 6.25 -27.67 -4.31
N ALA A 660 6.20 -26.70 -5.20
CA ALA A 660 5.15 -25.69 -5.25
C ALA A 660 4.74 -25.46 -6.70
N LEU A 661 3.46 -25.42 -6.93
CA LEU A 661 2.86 -25.11 -8.22
C LEU A 661 1.92 -23.94 -8.03
N GLY A 662 2.10 -22.87 -8.81
CA GLY A 662 1.26 -21.69 -8.82
C GLY A 662 0.75 -21.39 -10.22
N LEU A 663 -0.53 -21.07 -10.31
CA LEU A 663 -1.18 -20.65 -11.54
C LEU A 663 -2.03 -19.43 -11.25
N ARG A 664 -1.83 -18.36 -12.00
CA ARG A 664 -2.67 -17.15 -11.96
C ARG A 664 -3.18 -16.85 -13.35
N TYR A 665 -4.49 -16.84 -13.47
CA TYR A 665 -5.18 -16.46 -14.69
C TYR A 665 -5.92 -15.13 -14.46
N SER A 666 -5.51 -14.08 -15.18
CA SER A 666 -6.06 -12.74 -15.03
C SER A 666 -6.20 -12.06 -16.40
N PRO A 667 -7.27 -12.41 -17.15
CA PRO A 667 -7.45 -11.93 -18.53
C PRO A 667 -7.83 -10.46 -18.60
N GLU A 668 -8.55 -9.96 -17.61
CA GLU A 668 -9.06 -8.59 -17.54
C GLU A 668 -9.07 -8.08 -16.10
N ARG A 669 -9.30 -6.80 -15.92
CA ARG A 669 -9.48 -6.20 -14.59
C ARG A 669 -10.66 -6.85 -13.86
N ALA A 670 -10.50 -7.10 -12.56
CA ALA A 670 -11.47 -7.77 -11.69
C ALA A 670 -11.88 -9.20 -12.16
N LYS A 671 -11.03 -9.83 -12.97
CA LYS A 671 -11.10 -11.25 -13.31
C LYS A 671 -9.77 -11.89 -12.97
N THR A 672 -9.68 -12.55 -11.84
CA THR A 672 -8.48 -13.29 -11.43
C THR A 672 -8.86 -14.63 -10.81
N LEU A 673 -8.11 -15.64 -11.16
CA LEU A 673 -8.18 -16.98 -10.58
C LEU A 673 -6.75 -17.40 -10.22
N ASN A 674 -6.55 -17.76 -8.97
CA ASN A 674 -5.26 -18.24 -8.47
C ASN A 674 -5.43 -19.65 -7.91
N ILE A 675 -4.53 -20.53 -8.28
CA ILE A 675 -4.45 -21.91 -7.78
C ILE A 675 -3.01 -22.12 -7.36
N ASN A 676 -2.79 -22.36 -6.07
CA ASN A 676 -1.47 -22.67 -5.55
C ASN A 676 -1.53 -23.99 -4.78
N TYR A 677 -0.57 -24.85 -5.04
CA TYR A 677 -0.35 -26.07 -4.29
C TYR A 677 1.07 -26.07 -3.75
N ARG A 678 1.24 -26.37 -2.47
CA ARG A 678 2.55 -26.46 -1.82
C ARG A 678 2.64 -27.74 -0.98
N ALA A 679 3.73 -28.45 -1.15
CA ALA A 679 4.07 -29.60 -0.34
C ALA A 679 5.51 -29.55 0.13
N ILE A 680 5.71 -29.77 1.42
CA ILE A 680 7.00 -29.97 2.07
C ILE A 680 6.90 -31.27 2.84
N ARG A 681 7.80 -32.21 2.55
CA ARG A 681 7.76 -33.54 3.15
C ARG A 681 8.06 -33.49 4.64
N GLU A 682 9.09 -32.74 5.00
CA GLU A 682 9.54 -32.63 6.36
C GLU A 682 10.14 -31.25 6.62
N LEU A 683 9.61 -30.54 7.59
CA LEU A 683 10.14 -29.27 8.06
C LEU A 683 10.60 -29.47 9.50
N ALA A 684 11.91 -29.34 9.74
CA ALA A 684 12.46 -29.42 11.10
C ALA A 684 11.92 -28.26 11.96
N ILE A 685 11.42 -28.56 13.15
CA ILE A 685 10.97 -27.55 14.10
C ILE A 685 12.18 -27.13 14.95
N GLN A 686 12.51 -25.83 14.97
CA GLN A 686 13.66 -25.29 15.72
C GLN A 686 13.60 -25.49 17.24
N SER A 687 12.44 -25.83 17.80
CA SER A 687 12.21 -25.86 19.26
C SER A 687 12.02 -27.25 19.86
N GLY A 688 12.35 -28.32 19.15
CA GLY A 688 12.19 -29.68 19.68
C GLY A 688 12.39 -30.77 18.65
N SER A 689 12.42 -32.02 19.10
CA SER A 689 12.52 -33.23 18.26
C SER A 689 11.19 -33.47 17.54
N GLY A 690 10.94 -32.72 16.48
CA GLY A 690 9.74 -32.93 15.67
C GLY A 690 9.90 -32.39 14.25
N SER A 691 9.19 -32.98 13.30
CA SER A 691 9.06 -32.50 11.96
C SER A 691 7.59 -32.28 11.61
N VAL A 692 7.34 -31.24 10.84
CA VAL A 692 5.98 -30.94 10.33
C VAL A 692 5.94 -31.18 8.83
N ARG A 693 4.97 -31.95 8.40
CA ARG A 693 4.64 -32.15 7.00
C ARG A 693 3.65 -31.07 6.55
N VAL A 694 3.99 -30.33 5.52
CA VAL A 694 3.12 -29.32 4.93
C VAL A 694 2.54 -29.84 3.62
N ARG A 695 1.23 -29.81 3.48
CA ARG A 695 0.50 -30.02 2.21
C ARG A 695 -0.68 -29.09 2.20
N GLN A 696 -0.65 -28.09 1.32
CA GLN A 696 -1.65 -27.03 1.29
C GLN A 696 -2.11 -26.75 -0.13
N VAL A 697 -3.40 -26.51 -0.27
CA VAL A 697 -4.03 -25.96 -1.47
C VAL A 697 -4.54 -24.57 -1.12
N ASP A 698 -4.24 -23.60 -1.95
CA ASP A 698 -4.72 -22.22 -1.83
C ASP A 698 -5.40 -21.82 -3.15
N LEU A 699 -6.70 -21.62 -3.09
CA LEU A 699 -7.53 -21.17 -4.20
C LEU A 699 -8.00 -19.76 -3.90
N ALA A 700 -7.80 -18.82 -4.83
CA ALA A 700 -8.31 -17.46 -4.66
C ALA A 700 -8.85 -16.95 -5.99
N ALA A 701 -9.97 -16.24 -5.94
CA ALA A 701 -10.61 -15.72 -7.14
C ALA A 701 -11.35 -14.41 -6.88
N GLN A 702 -11.39 -13.57 -7.90
CA GLN A 702 -12.37 -12.52 -8.10
C GLN A 702 -12.94 -12.68 -9.51
N TRP A 703 -14.27 -12.85 -9.62
CA TRP A 703 -14.87 -13.12 -10.92
C TRP A 703 -16.27 -12.51 -11.04
N PRO A 704 -16.62 -11.87 -12.19
CA PRO A 704 -17.99 -11.43 -12.42
C PRO A 704 -18.91 -12.65 -12.58
N ILE A 705 -20.03 -12.64 -11.86
CA ILE A 705 -21.03 -13.70 -11.90
C ILE A 705 -22.17 -13.31 -12.86
N TYR A 706 -22.85 -12.20 -12.55
CA TYR A 706 -23.99 -11.70 -13.34
C TYR A 706 -24.33 -10.25 -12.95
N GLY A 707 -24.67 -9.40 -13.92
CA GLY A 707 -25.34 -8.11 -13.71
C GLY A 707 -24.62 -7.16 -12.74
N GLY A 708 -23.28 -7.03 -12.76
CA GLY A 708 -22.50 -6.21 -11.83
C GLY A 708 -22.16 -6.91 -10.52
N ILE A 709 -22.59 -8.17 -10.33
CA ILE A 709 -22.23 -8.98 -9.16
C ILE A 709 -20.93 -9.72 -9.42
N TYR A 710 -19.98 -9.56 -8.52
CA TYR A 710 -18.69 -10.25 -8.51
C TYR A 710 -18.61 -11.17 -7.29
N GLY A 711 -18.19 -12.40 -7.52
CA GLY A 711 -17.78 -13.30 -6.45
C GLY A 711 -16.31 -13.07 -6.12
N VAL A 712 -15.97 -13.00 -4.86
CA VAL A 712 -14.59 -12.91 -4.39
C VAL A 712 -14.36 -13.91 -3.27
N GLY A 713 -13.24 -14.61 -3.30
CA GLY A 713 -12.97 -15.58 -2.26
C GLY A 713 -11.56 -16.11 -2.25
N ARG A 714 -11.20 -16.73 -1.12
CA ARG A 714 -10.00 -17.52 -0.92
C ARG A 714 -10.31 -18.72 -0.05
N LEU A 715 -9.72 -19.84 -0.39
CA LEU A 715 -9.77 -21.07 0.37
C LEU A 715 -8.34 -21.59 0.56
N ASN A 716 -7.80 -21.49 1.76
CA ASN A 716 -6.52 -22.09 2.12
C ASN A 716 -6.78 -23.33 3.00
N TYR A 717 -6.53 -24.51 2.46
CA TYR A 717 -6.81 -25.78 3.10
C TYR A 717 -5.52 -26.57 3.33
N SER A 718 -5.27 -26.95 4.60
CA SER A 718 -4.20 -27.87 4.97
C SER A 718 -4.68 -29.32 4.79
N ILE A 719 -4.12 -30.00 3.78
CA ILE A 719 -4.40 -31.42 3.53
C ILE A 719 -3.74 -32.26 4.62
N ALA A 720 -2.56 -31.83 5.13
CA ALA A 720 -1.85 -32.54 6.20
C ALA A 720 -2.67 -32.57 7.48
N ASP A 721 -3.23 -31.45 7.90
CA ASP A 721 -4.02 -31.30 9.13
C ASP A 721 -5.52 -31.52 8.89
N ARG A 722 -5.94 -31.74 7.65
CA ARG A 722 -7.35 -31.90 7.22
C ARG A 722 -8.26 -30.77 7.69
N ARG A 723 -7.77 -29.54 7.64
CA ARG A 723 -8.53 -28.37 8.13
C ARG A 723 -8.38 -27.14 7.24
N LEU A 724 -9.40 -26.29 7.28
CA LEU A 724 -9.36 -24.98 6.67
C LEU A 724 -8.52 -24.06 7.57
N THR A 725 -7.41 -23.53 7.04
CA THR A 725 -6.57 -22.55 7.73
C THR A 725 -7.11 -21.14 7.58
N GLU A 726 -7.58 -20.79 6.39
CA GLU A 726 -8.26 -19.54 6.13
C GLU A 726 -9.30 -19.71 5.01
N GLY A 727 -10.49 -19.20 5.23
CA GLY A 727 -11.55 -19.10 4.24
C GLY A 727 -12.07 -17.68 4.15
N ILE A 728 -12.12 -17.12 2.96
CA ILE A 728 -12.74 -15.84 2.66
C ILE A 728 -13.78 -16.10 1.58
N PHE A 729 -14.98 -15.62 1.80
CA PHE A 729 -16.05 -15.67 0.81
C PHE A 729 -16.80 -14.36 0.82
N GLY A 730 -16.96 -13.76 -0.35
CA GLY A 730 -17.61 -12.46 -0.45
C GLY A 730 -18.31 -12.26 -1.78
N VAL A 731 -19.24 -11.32 -1.75
CA VAL A 731 -19.96 -10.82 -2.92
C VAL A 731 -19.77 -9.31 -2.97
N GLU A 732 -19.41 -8.82 -4.13
CA GLU A 732 -19.31 -7.39 -4.44
C GLU A 732 -20.34 -7.06 -5.51
N PHE A 733 -21.14 -6.02 -5.29
CA PHE A 733 -22.10 -5.51 -6.27
C PHE A 733 -21.66 -4.13 -6.74
N ASP A 734 -21.38 -4.00 -8.03
CA ASP A 734 -21.10 -2.73 -8.70
C ASP A 734 -22.38 -2.14 -9.28
N GLY A 735 -22.90 -1.12 -8.62
CA GLY A 735 -24.06 -0.34 -9.06
C GLY A 735 -23.68 0.88 -9.89
N CYS A 736 -22.46 0.95 -10.45
CA CYS A 736 -21.85 2.05 -11.24
C CYS A 736 -21.54 3.32 -10.44
N CYS A 737 -22.46 3.78 -9.60
CA CYS A 737 -22.30 4.95 -8.75
C CYS A 737 -22.11 4.57 -7.26
N PHE A 738 -22.18 3.29 -6.93
CA PHE A 738 -21.89 2.75 -5.61
C PHE A 738 -21.40 1.31 -5.71
N VAL A 739 -20.70 0.85 -4.69
CA VAL A 739 -20.29 -0.55 -4.54
C VAL A 739 -20.69 -1.05 -3.17
N VAL A 740 -21.38 -2.20 -3.12
CA VAL A 740 -21.65 -2.92 -1.87
C VAL A 740 -20.74 -4.14 -1.80
N ARG A 741 -20.10 -4.35 -0.66
CA ARG A 741 -19.27 -5.52 -0.39
C ARG A 741 -19.73 -6.22 0.87
N ALA A 742 -20.05 -7.50 0.75
CA ALA A 742 -20.34 -8.37 1.88
C ALA A 742 -19.33 -9.51 1.89
N VAL A 743 -18.53 -9.63 2.95
CA VAL A 743 -17.44 -10.59 3.04
C VAL A 743 -17.49 -11.30 4.38
N VAL A 744 -17.38 -12.62 4.35
CA VAL A 744 -17.19 -13.47 5.52
C VAL A 744 -15.77 -14.03 5.50
N GLN A 745 -15.05 -13.90 6.58
CA GLN A 745 -13.75 -14.50 6.78
C GLN A 745 -13.83 -15.50 7.93
N ARG A 746 -13.34 -16.70 7.70
CA ARG A 746 -13.07 -17.71 8.71
C ARG A 746 -11.56 -17.90 8.85
N LEU A 747 -11.08 -17.80 10.06
CA LEU A 747 -9.68 -17.86 10.38
C LEU A 747 -9.40 -18.85 11.49
N ALA A 748 -8.46 -19.77 11.27
CA ALA A 748 -7.90 -20.58 12.35
C ALA A 748 -6.96 -19.70 13.20
N THR A 749 -7.29 -19.50 14.46
CA THR A 749 -6.51 -18.70 15.41
C THR A 749 -5.53 -19.53 16.24
N SER A 750 -5.77 -20.83 16.31
CA SER A 750 -4.83 -21.83 16.86
C SER A 750 -5.10 -23.19 16.23
N THR A 751 -4.40 -24.22 16.69
CA THR A 751 -4.63 -25.61 16.22
C THR A 751 -6.06 -26.09 16.43
N ALA A 752 -6.74 -25.61 17.47
CA ALA A 752 -8.08 -26.06 17.86
C ALA A 752 -9.19 -25.00 17.68
N THR A 753 -8.84 -23.73 17.46
CA THR A 753 -9.83 -22.64 17.47
C THR A 753 -9.89 -21.90 16.15
N SER A 754 -11.08 -21.44 15.78
CA SER A 754 -11.28 -20.55 14.63
C SER A 754 -12.22 -19.41 14.97
N THR A 755 -12.05 -18.27 14.35
CA THR A 755 -12.99 -17.15 14.44
C THR A 755 -13.61 -16.85 13.10
N ASN A 756 -14.89 -16.44 13.11
CA ASN A 756 -15.58 -15.95 11.92
C ASN A 756 -15.77 -14.45 12.08
N THR A 757 -15.48 -13.70 11.02
CA THR A 757 -15.67 -12.25 10.95
C THR A 757 -16.51 -11.92 9.74
N PHE A 758 -17.52 -11.08 9.92
CA PHE A 758 -18.36 -10.57 8.84
C PHE A 758 -18.04 -9.10 8.60
N PHE A 759 -17.86 -8.72 7.33
CA PHE A 759 -17.64 -7.37 6.86
C PHE A 759 -18.76 -6.96 5.92
N LEU A 760 -19.28 -5.75 6.11
CA LEU A 760 -20.24 -5.13 5.19
C LEU A 760 -19.78 -3.70 4.92
N GLN A 761 -19.59 -3.35 3.65
CA GLN A 761 -19.19 -2.02 3.21
C GLN A 761 -20.11 -1.51 2.12
N LEU A 762 -20.52 -0.26 2.26
CA LEU A 762 -21.13 0.54 1.19
C LEU A 762 -20.12 1.63 0.79
N GLU A 763 -19.70 1.61 -0.46
CA GLU A 763 -18.86 2.65 -1.06
C GLU A 763 -19.73 3.49 -1.99
N LEU A 764 -19.90 4.77 -1.68
CA LEU A 764 -20.58 5.76 -2.52
C LEU A 764 -19.49 6.43 -3.35
N ASN A 765 -19.55 6.19 -4.67
CA ASN A 765 -18.49 6.64 -5.57
C ASN A 765 -18.40 8.18 -5.54
N GLY A 766 -17.21 8.71 -5.21
CA GLY A 766 -16.97 10.15 -5.11
C GLY A 766 -17.43 10.80 -3.80
N LEU A 767 -18.04 10.07 -2.86
CA LEU A 767 -18.49 10.63 -1.58
C LEU A 767 -17.79 9.99 -0.37
N ALA A 768 -18.10 8.74 -0.03
CA ALA A 768 -17.64 8.13 1.21
C ALA A 768 -17.70 6.60 1.17
N ARG A 769 -17.00 5.98 2.13
CA ARG A 769 -17.12 4.55 2.46
C ARG A 769 -17.72 4.41 3.84
N ILE A 770 -18.75 3.62 3.95
CA ILE A 770 -19.51 3.40 5.19
C ILE A 770 -19.47 1.91 5.52
N GLY A 771 -19.21 1.55 6.78
CA GLY A 771 -19.14 0.19 7.25
C GLY A 771 -17.72 -0.33 7.41
N SER A 772 -17.56 -1.64 7.63
CA SER A 772 -16.27 -2.30 7.78
C SER A 772 -15.45 -2.23 6.49
N ASN A 773 -14.12 -2.33 6.60
CA ASN A 773 -13.22 -2.26 5.44
C ASN A 773 -12.72 -3.66 5.03
N PRO A 774 -13.43 -4.40 4.15
CA PRO A 774 -12.96 -5.69 3.65
C PRO A 774 -11.85 -5.57 2.61
N LEU A 775 -11.61 -4.37 2.04
CA LEU A 775 -10.67 -4.17 0.94
C LEU A 775 -9.25 -4.60 1.30
N ASP A 776 -8.80 -4.29 2.51
CA ASP A 776 -7.46 -4.67 2.97
C ASP A 776 -7.32 -6.19 3.11
N VAL A 777 -8.38 -6.85 3.56
CA VAL A 777 -8.44 -8.32 3.62
C VAL A 777 -8.41 -8.91 2.22
N LEU A 778 -9.20 -8.38 1.29
CA LEU A 778 -9.30 -8.87 -0.09
C LEU A 778 -7.99 -8.62 -0.87
N LYS A 779 -7.42 -7.41 -0.79
CA LYS A 779 -6.16 -7.05 -1.47
C LYS A 779 -4.98 -7.92 -1.02
N ARG A 780 -4.90 -8.26 0.27
CA ARG A 780 -3.83 -9.11 0.82
C ARG A 780 -4.02 -10.59 0.50
N ASN A 781 -5.25 -11.03 0.47
CA ASN A 781 -5.58 -12.45 0.42
C ASN A 781 -5.95 -12.97 -0.97
N VAL A 782 -6.34 -12.10 -1.90
CA VAL A 782 -6.66 -12.48 -3.28
C VAL A 782 -5.63 -11.84 -4.23
N PRO A 783 -4.57 -12.58 -4.61
CA PRO A 783 -3.55 -12.04 -5.52
C PRO A 783 -4.16 -11.60 -6.85
N GLY A 784 -3.89 -10.37 -7.27
CA GLY A 784 -4.49 -9.79 -8.48
C GLY A 784 -5.91 -9.24 -8.27
N TYR A 785 -6.39 -9.16 -7.03
CA TYR A 785 -7.64 -8.47 -6.71
C TYR A 785 -7.60 -7.03 -7.20
N ALA A 786 -8.60 -6.64 -7.98
CA ALA A 786 -8.80 -5.29 -8.44
C ALA A 786 -10.04 -4.68 -7.79
N GLN A 787 -9.87 -3.53 -7.16
CA GLN A 787 -11.00 -2.78 -6.62
C GLN A 787 -11.92 -2.35 -7.76
N LEU A 788 -13.25 -2.59 -7.65
CA LEU A 788 -14.22 -2.32 -8.71
C LEU A 788 -14.29 -0.83 -9.06
N TYR A 789 -14.23 0.03 -8.03
CA TYR A 789 -14.12 1.47 -8.22
C TYR A 789 -12.79 1.98 -7.66
N GLU A 790 -11.99 2.60 -8.52
CA GLU A 790 -10.80 3.38 -8.14
C GLU A 790 -11.08 4.84 -8.41
N ASN A 791 -11.01 5.65 -7.37
CA ASN A 791 -11.09 7.09 -7.53
C ASN A 791 -9.87 7.55 -8.36
N PRO A 792 -10.04 8.09 -9.57
CA PRO A 792 -8.92 8.45 -10.45
C PRO A 792 -7.98 9.49 -9.84
N THR A 793 -8.43 10.22 -8.83
CA THR A 793 -7.62 11.18 -8.10
C THR A 793 -6.75 10.54 -7.01
N ARG A 794 -7.16 9.40 -6.43
CA ARG A 794 -6.35 8.66 -5.44
C ARG A 794 -5.23 7.83 -6.05
N SER A 795 -5.41 7.25 -7.22
CA SER A 795 -4.39 6.40 -7.84
C SER A 795 -3.10 7.14 -8.25
N ARG A 796 -3.12 8.48 -8.26
CA ARG A 796 -1.93 9.31 -8.54
C ARG A 796 -1.19 9.79 -7.28
N VAL A 797 -1.82 9.71 -6.12
CA VAL A 797 -1.24 10.11 -4.83
C VAL A 797 -0.67 8.92 -4.06
N ASP A 798 -1.12 7.70 -4.36
CA ASP A 798 -0.58 6.43 -3.84
C ASP A 798 0.71 5.97 -4.57
N GLY A 799 1.58 6.89 -5.01
CA GLY A 799 3.02 6.62 -5.02
C GLY A 799 3.42 6.20 -3.60
N PRO A 800 4.60 5.58 -3.34
CA PRO A 800 4.91 4.86 -2.11
C PRO A 800 4.95 5.72 -0.85
N MET A 801 3.97 6.60 -0.66
CA MET A 801 3.63 7.15 0.63
C MET A 801 2.81 6.10 1.36
N LEU A 802 3.43 5.54 2.40
CA LEU A 802 2.82 4.67 3.39
C LEU A 802 1.41 5.19 3.70
N SER A 803 0.38 4.46 3.25
CA SER A 803 -0.99 4.67 3.72
C SER A 803 -0.96 4.65 5.26
N PRO A 804 -1.70 5.48 5.96
CA PRO A 804 -1.81 5.40 7.42
C PRO A 804 -2.23 4.00 7.92
N ASN A 805 -2.82 3.18 7.05
CA ASN A 805 -3.18 1.78 7.31
C ASN A 805 -2.14 0.77 6.81
N ASP A 806 -1.10 1.18 6.04
CA ASP A 806 0.04 0.33 5.69
C ASP A 806 1.10 0.26 6.79
N ALA A 807 0.85 0.89 7.92
CA ALA A 807 1.56 0.66 9.17
C ALA A 807 1.26 -0.73 9.77
N THR A 808 0.63 -1.61 9.02
CA THR A 808 0.56 -3.00 9.38
C THR A 808 1.94 -3.63 9.19
N PHE A 809 2.46 -4.15 10.28
CA PHE A 809 3.49 -5.16 10.35
C PHE A 809 3.73 -5.82 8.98
N THR A 810 4.83 -5.50 8.34
CA THR A 810 5.39 -6.41 7.34
C THR A 810 5.70 -7.71 8.07
N PRO A 811 5.10 -8.83 7.69
CA PRO A 811 5.52 -10.11 8.25
C PRO A 811 7.02 -10.25 7.99
N TRP A 812 7.75 -10.65 8.99
CA TRP A 812 9.15 -11.03 8.91
C TRP A 812 9.34 -12.18 7.91
N ASN A 813 9.41 -11.88 6.63
CA ASN A 813 9.85 -12.83 5.60
C ASN A 813 10.60 -12.13 4.45
N SER A 814 11.18 -10.98 4.72
CA SER A 814 12.28 -10.44 3.91
C SER A 814 13.50 -10.39 4.80
N SER A 815 14.35 -11.41 4.69
CA SER A 815 15.74 -11.32 5.16
C SER A 815 16.34 -10.04 4.61
N PRO A 816 16.97 -9.20 5.43
CA PRO A 816 17.74 -8.09 4.91
C PRO A 816 18.86 -8.65 4.02
N ARG A 817 18.96 -8.09 2.83
CA ARG A 817 20.13 -8.25 1.97
C ARG A 817 21.36 -7.63 2.61
#